data_326efafd533aa80208ad2fd95b3a0ccd
#
_entry.id   326efafd533aa80208ad2fd95b3a0ccd
#
_cell.length_a   1.000
_cell.length_b   1.000
_cell.length_c   1.000
_cell.angle_alpha   90.00
_cell.angle_beta   90.00
_cell.angle_gamma   90.00
#
_symmetry.space_group_name_H-M   'P 1'
#
loop_
_entity.id
_entity.type
_entity.pdbx_description
1 polymer ?
#
loop_
_entity_poly.entity_id
_entity_poly.type
_entity_poly.pdbx_seq_one_letter_code
_entity_poly.pdbx_strand_id
1 'polypeptide(L)'
;MNCKTTILTLITLILGGMSTVQASQTEEKDYVGYLFTYFTGNHISEEAVRFAVSMDGYSFYALNGNKPVLDSKVISSTGGVRDPHILRCEDGKTFYMVVTDMVSDNGWDSNRALVMLKSTDLVNWSHSIINMQKRYKGQEKLKRVWAPQTIFDKEAGKYMIYWSMQYEGGPDVIYYAYANEDFTDLTGEPKPLFIPADKKSCIDGDIVYKDGVYHLFYKTEGHGNGIKTATTRSLTSGEWKESPDYKQQTKEAVEGAGTFKLIGQDKYILMYDVYIKGAYQFTETSDLEHFKVIDHAVSMDFHPRHGTVIPITRAELKRITDKWGKPEELGELPQNPVLPGFHADPEILYSKKTDKYYIYSTTDGQPGWGGWYFTAFSSPDLKDWTYEGVILDLRSPQVPWANGNAWAPAIEEKLIDGKYKYFFYYSGNPNDNSRKQIGVAVADSPVGPFKDMGQPIITDSPAGHGQQIDVDVFTDPMTGTPYIYWGNGYMAGAELNSDMVSVKKETIKVLTPKGGSLKDYAYREAPYVFYRKGTYYFLWSVDDTGSPNYHVAYGTSDSPLGPIKVAKDPIVTIQDPAKEIYGPAHNSVIRKPGTDEWYIVYHRINKNYLDKDKGPGVHREVCIDRLEFNEDGTIKRVTLTK
;
A
#
# COMPACT_ATOMS: atom_id res chain seq x y z
N MET A 1 23.95 26.77 -70.32
CA MET A 1 24.00 25.47 -69.61
C MET A 1 24.00 25.78 -68.15
N ASN A 2 22.81 25.71 -67.50
CA ASN A 2 22.61 26.04 -66.09
C ASN A 2 22.55 24.76 -65.29
N CYS A 3 23.48 24.59 -64.39
CA CYS A 3 23.48 23.51 -63.42
C CYS A 3 22.81 24.03 -62.14
N LYS A 4 21.64 23.55 -61.77
CA LYS A 4 20.97 23.83 -60.49
C LYS A 4 21.41 22.79 -59.46
N THR A 5 22.12 23.23 -58.45
CA THR A 5 22.49 22.42 -57.27
C THR A 5 21.34 22.47 -56.28
N THR A 6 20.71 21.34 -55.99
CA THR A 6 19.68 21.17 -54.96
C THR A 6 20.37 20.83 -53.66
N ILE A 7 20.26 21.70 -52.65
CA ILE A 7 20.72 21.45 -51.28
C ILE A 7 19.57 20.72 -50.57
N LEU A 8 19.85 19.49 -50.15
CA LEU A 8 18.97 18.68 -49.31
C LEU A 8 19.28 18.99 -47.84
N THR A 9 18.40 19.70 -47.18
CA THR A 9 18.51 19.97 -45.73
C THR A 9 17.94 18.78 -44.95
N LEU A 10 18.81 18.07 -44.26
CA LEU A 10 18.48 16.98 -43.38
C LEU A 10 17.99 17.57 -42.04
N ILE A 11 16.71 17.53 -41.76
CA ILE A 11 16.15 17.87 -40.44
C ILE A 11 16.21 16.63 -39.58
N THR A 12 17.14 16.60 -38.63
CA THR A 12 17.22 15.57 -37.60
C THR A 12 16.20 15.90 -36.51
N LEU A 13 15.06 15.23 -36.51
CA LEU A 13 14.14 15.26 -35.37
C LEU A 13 14.78 14.50 -34.21
N ILE A 14 15.23 15.21 -33.18
CA ILE A 14 15.55 14.64 -31.88
C ILE A 14 14.19 14.44 -31.15
N LEU A 15 13.65 13.25 -31.21
CA LEU A 15 12.60 12.81 -30.31
C LEU A 15 13.23 12.58 -28.93
N GLY A 16 13.19 13.60 -28.08
CA GLY A 16 13.44 13.46 -26.67
C GLY A 16 12.34 12.58 -26.06
N GLY A 17 12.66 11.31 -25.79
CA GLY A 17 11.79 10.45 -25.01
C GLY A 17 11.67 11.01 -23.60
N MET A 18 10.59 11.70 -23.30
CA MET A 18 10.14 11.91 -21.93
C MET A 18 9.70 10.54 -21.41
N SER A 19 10.59 9.87 -20.69
CA SER A 19 10.19 8.77 -19.79
C SER A 19 9.32 9.41 -18.71
N THR A 20 8.01 9.30 -18.87
CA THR A 20 7.09 9.53 -17.76
C THR A 20 7.34 8.41 -16.75
N VAL A 21 8.16 8.69 -15.74
CA VAL A 21 8.18 7.89 -14.52
C VAL A 21 6.79 8.04 -13.91
N GLN A 22 5.93 7.07 -14.16
CA GLN A 22 4.65 6.96 -13.50
C GLN A 22 4.97 6.60 -12.05
N ALA A 23 5.00 7.62 -11.17
CA ALA A 23 5.13 7.41 -9.75
C ALA A 23 3.99 6.48 -9.32
N SER A 24 4.32 5.35 -8.69
CA SER A 24 3.32 4.47 -8.11
C SER A 24 2.66 5.22 -6.96
N GLN A 25 1.45 5.71 -7.16
CA GLN A 25 0.63 6.18 -6.05
C GLN A 25 0.50 5.01 -5.09
N THR A 26 0.84 5.21 -3.82
CA THR A 26 0.54 4.23 -2.78
C THR A 26 -0.98 4.11 -2.72
N GLU A 27 -1.52 2.97 -3.11
CA GLU A 27 -2.95 2.75 -3.09
C GLU A 27 -3.45 2.66 -1.64
N GLU A 28 -4.67 3.11 -1.38
CA GLU A 28 -5.28 3.11 -0.03
C GLU A 28 -5.22 1.73 0.66
N LYS A 29 -5.20 0.66 -0.10
CA LYS A 29 -5.10 -0.72 0.37
C LYS A 29 -3.74 -1.09 1.01
N ASP A 30 -2.69 -0.31 0.77
CA ASP A 30 -1.35 -0.55 1.33
C ASP A 30 -1.23 -0.06 2.78
N TYR A 31 -2.21 0.72 3.25
CA TYR A 31 -2.19 1.30 4.58
C TYR A 31 -2.68 0.32 5.64
N VAL A 32 -1.99 0.29 6.78
CA VAL A 32 -2.31 -0.59 7.92
C VAL A 32 -2.69 0.17 9.19
N GLY A 33 -2.56 1.49 9.19
CA GLY A 33 -2.85 2.32 10.34
C GLY A 33 -2.63 3.80 10.03
N TYR A 34 -2.57 4.61 11.06
CA TYR A 34 -2.54 6.07 10.98
C TYR A 34 -1.41 6.64 11.81
N LEU A 35 -0.84 7.74 11.34
CA LEU A 35 0.07 8.62 12.07
C LEU A 35 -0.63 9.93 12.36
N PHE A 36 -0.73 10.32 13.63
CA PHE A 36 -1.21 11.60 14.09
C PHE A 36 -0.03 12.49 14.50
N THR A 37 0.11 13.65 13.87
CA THR A 37 1.07 14.69 14.26
C THR A 37 0.34 15.77 15.04
N TYR A 38 0.88 16.19 16.19
CA TYR A 38 0.22 17.14 17.09
C TYR A 38 1.23 17.89 17.96
N PHE A 39 0.76 18.88 18.68
CA PHE A 39 1.44 19.51 19.84
C PHE A 39 0.51 19.44 21.06
N THR A 40 0.93 19.89 22.26
CA THR A 40 0.15 19.61 23.48
C THR A 40 -0.30 20.82 24.29
N GLY A 41 0.24 22.00 24.09
CA GLY A 41 -0.16 23.16 24.89
C GLY A 41 0.61 24.43 24.59
N ASN A 42 0.50 25.41 25.49
CA ASN A 42 1.00 26.76 25.31
C ASN A 42 2.30 27.05 26.07
N HIS A 43 2.91 26.05 26.68
CA HIS A 43 4.23 26.19 27.29
C HIS A 43 5.31 25.74 26.30
N ILE A 44 6.49 26.36 26.31
CA ILE A 44 7.58 26.08 25.36
C ILE A 44 7.94 24.57 25.26
N SER A 45 7.78 23.81 26.35
CA SER A 45 7.98 22.35 26.33
C SER A 45 6.85 21.57 25.66
N GLU A 46 5.72 22.20 25.44
CA GLU A 46 4.50 21.66 24.82
C GLU A 46 4.39 22.06 23.35
N GLU A 47 5.04 23.16 22.96
CA GLU A 47 5.11 23.70 21.61
C GLU A 47 6.19 22.97 20.79
N ALA A 48 5.90 21.70 20.49
CA ALA A 48 6.80 20.83 19.75
C ALA A 48 6.00 19.73 19.03
N VAL A 49 6.52 19.26 17.91
CA VAL A 49 5.92 18.16 17.14
C VAL A 49 6.01 16.85 17.93
N ARG A 50 4.88 16.19 18.07
CA ARG A 50 4.72 14.85 18.63
C ARG A 50 4.00 13.94 17.67
N PHE A 51 4.17 12.64 17.86
CA PHE A 51 3.55 11.60 17.06
C PHE A 51 2.74 10.65 17.93
N ALA A 52 1.58 10.25 17.43
CA ALA A 52 0.83 9.10 17.92
C ALA A 52 0.43 8.21 16.75
N VAL A 53 0.16 6.93 17.02
CA VAL A 53 -0.24 5.95 16.02
C VAL A 53 -1.57 5.30 16.39
N SER A 54 -2.30 4.88 15.37
CA SER A 54 -3.55 4.14 15.50
C SER A 54 -3.63 3.05 14.43
N MET A 55 -4.24 1.90 14.75
CA MET A 55 -4.50 0.84 13.76
C MET A 55 -5.91 0.92 13.18
N ASP A 56 -6.82 1.63 13.85
CA ASP A 56 -8.25 1.67 13.50
C ASP A 56 -8.78 3.07 13.16
N GLY A 57 -7.99 4.12 13.42
CA GLY A 57 -8.39 5.53 13.27
C GLY A 57 -9.22 6.07 14.44
N TYR A 58 -9.40 5.27 15.50
CA TYR A 58 -10.17 5.62 16.70
C TYR A 58 -9.34 5.55 17.99
N SER A 59 -8.49 4.55 18.13
CA SER A 59 -7.61 4.35 19.29
C SER A 59 -6.20 4.82 18.98
N PHE A 60 -5.79 5.96 19.54
CA PHE A 60 -4.48 6.56 19.31
C PHE A 60 -3.55 6.40 20.50
N TYR A 61 -2.30 6.07 20.26
CA TYR A 61 -1.26 5.80 21.24
C TYR A 61 -0.03 6.67 20.97
N ALA A 62 0.36 7.48 21.97
CA ALA A 62 1.49 8.39 21.84
C ALA A 62 2.82 7.62 21.69
N LEU A 63 3.64 8.02 20.71
CA LEU A 63 5.01 7.56 20.58
C LEU A 63 5.96 8.34 21.49
N ASN A 64 7.15 7.80 21.72
CA ASN A 64 8.21 8.45 22.51
C ASN A 64 7.79 8.85 23.94
N GLY A 65 6.79 8.16 24.51
CA GLY A 65 6.23 8.53 25.81
C GLY A 65 5.65 9.95 25.82
N ASN A 66 4.99 10.35 24.75
CA ASN A 66 4.44 11.70 24.51
C ASN A 66 5.48 12.84 24.54
N LYS A 67 6.77 12.52 24.31
CA LYS A 67 7.83 13.52 24.17
C LYS A 67 7.98 14.00 22.73
N PRO A 68 8.55 15.19 22.48
CA PRO A 68 8.82 15.67 21.14
C PRO A 68 9.61 14.67 20.29
N VAL A 69 9.25 14.54 19.01
CA VAL A 69 9.97 13.72 18.01
C VAL A 69 10.96 14.54 17.19
N LEU A 70 10.82 15.87 17.20
CA LEU A 70 11.73 16.83 16.60
C LEU A 70 12.14 17.87 17.65
N ASP A 71 13.39 18.34 17.57
CA ASP A 71 13.89 19.42 18.43
C ASP A 71 13.46 20.77 17.87
N SER A 72 12.47 21.41 18.52
CA SER A 72 11.94 22.72 18.12
C SER A 72 13.02 23.80 18.04
N LYS A 73 14.06 23.73 18.88
CA LYS A 73 15.18 24.70 18.87
C LYS A 73 16.04 24.60 17.62
N VAL A 74 16.07 23.42 16.99
CA VAL A 74 16.81 23.20 15.75
C VAL A 74 15.98 23.61 14.53
N ILE A 75 14.70 23.28 14.53
CA ILE A 75 13.85 23.45 13.33
C ILE A 75 13.13 24.80 13.25
N SER A 76 13.13 25.61 14.31
CA SER A 76 12.43 26.90 14.34
C SER A 76 13.35 28.07 14.72
N SER A 77 12.91 29.29 14.44
CA SER A 77 13.63 30.53 14.84
C SER A 77 13.27 30.99 16.25
N THR A 78 12.12 30.56 16.78
CA THR A 78 11.62 30.94 18.11
C THR A 78 11.96 29.94 19.21
N GLY A 79 12.27 28.70 18.83
CA GLY A 79 12.49 27.58 19.75
C GLY A 79 11.22 26.79 20.08
N GLY A 80 10.07 27.15 19.51
CA GLY A 80 8.80 26.44 19.63
C GLY A 80 8.11 26.29 18.27
N VAL A 81 7.30 25.24 18.12
CA VAL A 81 6.47 25.01 16.93
C VAL A 81 5.09 24.48 17.30
N ARG A 82 4.08 24.88 16.51
CA ARG A 82 2.67 24.57 16.74
C ARG A 82 2.01 24.09 15.43
N ASP A 83 0.80 23.59 15.54
CA ASP A 83 -0.12 23.31 14.44
C ASP A 83 0.52 22.46 13.32
N PRO A 84 1.10 21.27 13.63
CA PRO A 84 1.77 20.47 12.62
C PRO A 84 0.75 19.88 11.63
N HIS A 85 0.97 20.18 10.36
CA HIS A 85 0.23 19.57 9.26
C HIS A 85 1.17 18.71 8.43
N ILE A 86 0.85 17.46 8.27
CA ILE A 86 1.63 16.49 7.47
C ILE A 86 0.84 16.03 6.24
N LEU A 87 1.52 15.90 5.10
CA LEU A 87 0.98 15.41 3.85
C LEU A 87 1.89 14.34 3.25
N ARG A 88 1.31 13.23 2.78
CA ARG A 88 1.99 12.31 1.88
C ARG A 88 1.94 12.86 0.46
N CYS A 89 3.09 12.93 -0.21
CA CYS A 89 3.18 13.43 -1.57
C CYS A 89 2.62 12.45 -2.61
N GLU A 90 2.33 12.96 -3.81
CA GLU A 90 1.80 12.19 -4.94
C GLU A 90 2.74 11.04 -5.39
N ASP A 91 4.03 11.08 -5.02
CA ASP A 91 4.98 9.97 -5.25
C ASP A 91 4.78 8.78 -4.29
N GLY A 92 3.90 8.93 -3.29
CA GLY A 92 3.60 7.93 -2.28
C GLY A 92 4.70 7.68 -1.24
N LYS A 93 5.87 8.32 -1.36
CA LYS A 93 7.08 8.04 -0.57
C LYS A 93 7.63 9.25 0.18
N THR A 94 7.42 10.46 -0.34
CA THR A 94 7.85 11.71 0.28
C THR A 94 6.76 12.25 1.19
N PHE A 95 7.17 12.84 2.30
CA PHE A 95 6.29 13.51 3.25
C PHE A 95 6.69 14.95 3.39
N TYR A 96 5.72 15.83 3.32
CA TYR A 96 5.86 17.23 3.66
C TYR A 96 5.14 17.51 4.97
N MET A 97 5.76 18.31 5.82
CA MET A 97 5.14 18.83 7.03
C MET A 97 5.37 20.34 7.10
N VAL A 98 4.36 21.07 7.54
CA VAL A 98 4.48 22.49 7.81
C VAL A 98 4.02 22.76 9.22
N VAL A 99 4.69 23.71 9.92
CA VAL A 99 4.39 24.07 11.30
C VAL A 99 4.47 25.59 11.49
N THR A 100 3.71 26.11 12.45
CA THR A 100 3.82 27.49 12.92
C THR A 100 5.11 27.65 13.72
N ASP A 101 6.00 28.58 13.35
CA ASP A 101 7.21 28.94 14.11
C ASP A 101 6.83 29.96 15.20
N MET A 102 6.53 29.48 16.40
CA MET A 102 5.97 30.32 17.46
C MET A 102 6.25 29.76 18.85
N VAL A 103 6.50 30.66 19.79
CA VAL A 103 6.41 30.45 21.25
C VAL A 103 5.35 31.41 21.77
N SER A 104 4.24 30.90 22.30
CA SER A 104 3.08 31.71 22.74
C SER A 104 3.41 32.63 23.92
N ASP A 105 4.36 32.29 24.78
CA ASP A 105 4.85 33.14 25.85
C ASP A 105 5.44 34.47 25.33
N ASN A 106 5.85 34.55 24.06
CA ASN A 106 6.29 35.79 23.42
C ASN A 106 5.12 36.67 22.93
N GLY A 107 3.89 36.23 23.14
CA GLY A 107 2.65 36.87 22.70
C GLY A 107 2.08 36.31 21.41
N TRP A 108 0.75 36.34 21.30
CA TRP A 108 0.00 35.78 20.17
C TRP A 108 0.28 36.44 18.81
N ASP A 109 0.75 37.70 18.82
CA ASP A 109 1.13 38.43 17.62
C ASP A 109 2.65 38.42 17.36
N SER A 110 3.40 37.50 17.99
CA SER A 110 4.88 37.51 17.98
C SER A 110 5.51 36.85 16.76
N ASN A 111 4.83 35.88 16.13
CA ASN A 111 5.42 35.11 15.06
C ASN A 111 5.30 35.75 13.68
N ARG A 112 6.29 35.51 12.80
CA ARG A 112 6.35 35.99 11.42
C ARG A 112 6.77 34.89 10.45
N ALA A 113 6.88 33.67 10.94
CA ALA A 113 7.46 32.58 10.16
C ALA A 113 6.61 31.30 10.24
N LEU A 114 6.73 30.50 9.23
CA LEU A 114 6.38 29.09 9.21
C LEU A 114 7.62 28.25 8.91
N VAL A 115 7.57 26.96 9.23
CA VAL A 115 8.64 26.01 8.90
C VAL A 115 8.12 25.00 7.88
N MET A 116 8.90 24.75 6.86
CA MET A 116 8.69 23.70 5.87
C MET A 116 9.63 22.54 6.20
N LEU A 117 9.10 21.32 6.29
CA LEU A 117 9.87 20.11 6.59
C LEU A 117 9.61 19.04 5.52
N LYS A 118 10.66 18.27 5.20
CA LYS A 118 10.59 17.18 4.22
C LYS A 118 11.26 15.92 4.76
N SER A 119 10.62 14.77 4.55
CA SER A 119 11.13 13.45 4.90
C SER A 119 10.76 12.42 3.84
N THR A 120 11.54 11.34 3.75
CA THR A 120 11.22 10.14 2.94
C THR A 120 11.03 8.89 3.79
N ASP A 121 11.14 9.03 5.13
CA ASP A 121 11.07 7.90 6.06
C ASP A 121 10.28 8.17 7.33
N LEU A 122 9.73 9.40 7.51
CA LEU A 122 9.02 9.88 8.70
C LEU A 122 9.89 10.03 9.96
N VAL A 123 11.18 9.69 9.89
CA VAL A 123 12.13 9.70 11.02
C VAL A 123 13.12 10.85 10.87
N ASN A 124 13.70 11.00 9.70
CA ASN A 124 14.69 12.02 9.40
C ASN A 124 14.05 13.15 8.58
N TRP A 125 14.19 14.38 9.07
CA TRP A 125 13.55 15.56 8.50
C TRP A 125 14.56 16.65 8.17
N SER A 126 14.56 17.12 6.93
CA SER A 126 15.18 18.40 6.57
C SER A 126 14.16 19.53 6.80
N HIS A 127 14.64 20.75 7.03
CA HIS A 127 13.76 21.88 7.30
C HIS A 127 14.24 23.19 6.67
N SER A 128 13.32 24.13 6.49
CA SER A 128 13.57 25.51 6.08
C SER A 128 12.59 26.44 6.79
N ILE A 129 13.09 27.57 7.28
CA ILE A 129 12.30 28.58 8.00
C ILE A 129 11.99 29.73 7.04
N ILE A 130 10.71 29.99 6.84
CA ILE A 130 10.22 31.04 5.94
C ILE A 130 9.65 32.18 6.77
N ASN A 131 10.47 33.20 7.02
CA ASN A 131 10.00 34.42 7.70
C ASN A 131 9.42 35.39 6.67
N MET A 132 8.13 35.62 6.70
CA MET A 132 7.39 36.41 5.72
C MET A 132 7.87 37.86 5.65
N GLN A 133 8.16 38.51 6.78
CA GLN A 133 8.65 39.91 6.79
C GLN A 133 10.06 40.03 6.21
N LYS A 134 10.91 39.06 6.42
CA LYS A 134 12.29 39.06 5.87
C LYS A 134 12.32 38.65 4.40
N ARG A 135 11.40 37.76 3.99
CA ARG A 135 11.37 37.17 2.65
C ARG A 135 10.73 38.11 1.62
N TYR A 136 9.72 38.89 2.03
CA TYR A 136 8.94 39.72 1.11
C TYR A 136 8.94 41.18 1.53
N LYS A 137 9.00 42.08 0.55
CA LYS A 137 8.89 43.54 0.78
C LYS A 137 7.44 43.93 1.08
N GLY A 138 7.24 45.01 1.83
CA GLY A 138 5.89 45.53 2.15
C GLY A 138 5.17 44.77 3.23
N GLN A 139 5.87 43.92 3.97
CA GLN A 139 5.29 43.09 5.06
C GLN A 139 5.50 43.70 6.45
N GLU A 140 5.79 45.01 6.53
CA GLU A 140 6.11 45.69 7.79
C GLU A 140 4.94 45.69 8.79
N LYS A 141 3.70 45.67 8.27
CA LYS A 141 2.46 45.65 9.08
C LYS A 141 1.95 44.23 9.38
N LEU A 142 2.68 43.19 9.00
CA LEU A 142 2.34 41.82 9.30
C LEU A 142 2.38 41.60 10.82
N LYS A 143 1.30 41.08 11.41
CA LYS A 143 1.17 40.80 12.83
C LYS A 143 1.46 39.33 13.16
N ARG A 144 0.93 38.41 12.37
CA ARG A 144 1.02 36.97 12.66
C ARG A 144 0.89 36.09 11.42
N VAL A 145 1.49 34.88 11.50
CA VAL A 145 1.47 33.83 10.50
C VAL A 145 1.17 32.52 11.23
N TRP A 146 -0.05 31.98 11.09
CA TRP A 146 -0.54 30.87 11.90
C TRP A 146 -1.01 29.68 11.08
N ALA A 147 -0.91 28.49 11.70
CA ALA A 147 -1.50 27.25 11.25
C ALA A 147 -1.32 26.97 9.74
N PRO A 148 -0.06 26.86 9.26
CA PRO A 148 0.18 26.52 7.87
C PRO A 148 -0.24 25.06 7.60
N GLN A 149 -0.82 24.87 6.41
CA GLN A 149 -1.13 23.55 5.89
C GLN A 149 -0.65 23.42 4.45
N THR A 150 -0.64 22.21 3.90
CA THR A 150 -0.21 21.97 2.53
C THR A 150 -1.13 20.99 1.81
N ILE A 151 -1.36 21.23 0.51
CA ILE A 151 -2.14 20.36 -0.36
C ILE A 151 -1.52 20.33 -1.75
N PHE A 152 -1.67 19.21 -2.47
CA PHE A 152 -1.31 19.16 -3.87
C PHE A 152 -2.43 19.80 -4.72
N ASP A 153 -2.11 20.91 -5.38
CA ASP A 153 -3.00 21.53 -6.35
C ASP A 153 -2.90 20.77 -7.68
N LYS A 154 -3.91 19.97 -7.98
CA LYS A 154 -3.95 19.12 -9.18
C LYS A 154 -3.99 19.93 -10.48
N GLU A 155 -4.58 21.12 -10.45
CA GLU A 155 -4.68 22.00 -11.60
C GLU A 155 -3.33 22.66 -11.93
N ALA A 156 -2.63 23.12 -10.90
CA ALA A 156 -1.31 23.75 -11.04
C ALA A 156 -0.16 22.71 -11.12
N GLY A 157 -0.39 21.45 -10.72
CA GLY A 157 0.64 20.42 -10.62
C GLY A 157 1.71 20.75 -9.57
N LYS A 158 1.34 21.42 -8.47
CA LYS A 158 2.27 21.96 -7.46
C LYS A 158 1.74 21.78 -6.05
N TYR A 159 2.64 21.73 -5.08
CA TYR A 159 2.27 21.76 -3.67
C TYR A 159 1.99 23.22 -3.26
N MET A 160 0.77 23.46 -2.81
CA MET A 160 0.33 24.73 -2.24
C MET A 160 0.52 24.68 -0.73
N ILE A 161 1.15 25.71 -0.16
CA ILE A 161 1.12 25.96 1.27
C ILE A 161 0.13 27.10 1.51
N TYR A 162 -0.77 26.95 2.47
CA TYR A 162 -1.74 27.97 2.85
C TYR A 162 -1.76 28.12 4.35
N TRP A 163 -2.01 29.34 4.82
CA TRP A 163 -1.89 29.70 6.24
C TRP A 163 -2.72 30.93 6.57
N SER A 164 -3.02 31.14 7.85
CA SER A 164 -3.71 32.34 8.33
C SER A 164 -2.71 33.46 8.53
N MET A 165 -3.03 34.64 8.05
CA MET A 165 -2.17 35.82 8.14
C MET A 165 -2.99 37.06 8.47
N GLN A 166 -2.49 37.92 9.40
CA GLN A 166 -3.12 39.17 9.82
C GLN A 166 -2.16 40.33 9.65
N TYR A 167 -2.69 41.42 9.13
CA TYR A 167 -2.02 42.72 9.11
C TYR A 167 -2.64 43.67 10.13
N GLU A 168 -1.88 44.68 10.57
CA GLU A 168 -2.33 45.70 11.49
C GLU A 168 -3.63 46.37 11.02
N GLY A 169 -4.66 46.33 11.87
CA GLY A 169 -5.98 46.89 11.58
C GLY A 169 -6.88 46.10 10.64
N GLY A 170 -6.43 44.90 10.18
CA GLY A 170 -7.19 44.01 9.32
C GLY A 170 -7.63 42.70 9.98
N PRO A 171 -8.50 41.94 9.32
CA PRO A 171 -8.88 40.61 9.76
C PRO A 171 -7.79 39.58 9.47
N ASP A 172 -7.86 38.40 10.12
CA ASP A 172 -7.15 37.23 9.67
C ASP A 172 -7.75 36.69 8.37
N VAL A 173 -6.91 36.37 7.43
CA VAL A 173 -7.29 35.87 6.10
C VAL A 173 -6.41 34.66 5.76
N ILE A 174 -6.96 33.67 5.09
CA ILE A 174 -6.19 32.53 4.60
C ILE A 174 -5.46 32.92 3.31
N TYR A 175 -4.14 32.91 3.36
CA TYR A 175 -3.23 33.17 2.24
C TYR A 175 -2.61 31.87 1.74
N TYR A 176 -2.03 31.90 0.54
CA TYR A 176 -1.27 30.80 -0.02
C TYR A 176 -0.06 31.26 -0.83
N ALA A 177 0.88 30.35 -1.00
CA ALA A 177 1.91 30.38 -2.03
C ALA A 177 2.28 28.93 -2.41
N TYR A 178 2.85 28.73 -3.59
CA TYR A 178 3.33 27.41 -3.96
C TYR A 178 4.74 27.18 -3.40
N ALA A 179 5.04 25.96 -3.00
CA ALA A 179 6.38 25.52 -2.69
C ALA A 179 7.25 25.40 -3.96
N ASN A 180 8.56 25.56 -3.83
CA ASN A 180 9.50 25.16 -4.86
C ASN A 180 9.61 23.61 -4.93
N GLU A 181 10.26 23.09 -5.97
CA GLU A 181 10.38 21.64 -6.22
C GLU A 181 11.05 20.87 -5.07
N ASP A 182 12.00 21.49 -4.37
CA ASP A 182 12.74 20.88 -3.27
C ASP A 182 11.99 20.95 -1.93
N PHE A 183 10.88 21.69 -1.87
CA PHE A 183 10.13 22.00 -0.65
C PHE A 183 10.98 22.73 0.41
N THR A 184 11.78 23.71 -0.03
CA THR A 184 12.70 24.48 0.81
C THR A 184 12.41 25.97 0.84
N ASP A 185 11.55 26.48 -0.06
CA ASP A 185 11.18 27.89 -0.16
C ASP A 185 9.82 28.02 -0.85
N LEU A 186 9.21 29.21 -0.76
CA LEU A 186 7.99 29.58 -1.47
C LEU A 186 8.30 30.22 -2.81
N THR A 187 7.50 29.93 -3.83
CA THR A 187 7.58 30.58 -5.14
C THR A 187 6.55 31.71 -5.24
N GLY A 188 7.03 32.95 -5.47
CA GLY A 188 6.19 34.13 -5.56
C GLY A 188 5.77 34.70 -4.19
N GLU A 189 5.00 35.78 -4.22
CA GLU A 189 4.47 36.43 -3.02
C GLU A 189 3.17 35.75 -2.54
N PRO A 190 2.89 35.79 -1.21
CA PRO A 190 1.63 35.32 -0.67
C PRO A 190 0.42 36.02 -1.29
N LYS A 191 -0.61 35.26 -1.65
CA LYS A 191 -1.88 35.76 -2.19
C LYS A 191 -3.03 35.30 -1.31
N PRO A 192 -4.12 36.08 -1.18
CA PRO A 192 -5.32 35.59 -0.53
C PRO A 192 -5.85 34.33 -1.25
N LEU A 193 -6.11 33.27 -0.47
CA LEU A 193 -6.78 32.05 -0.92
C LEU A 193 -8.27 32.11 -0.64
N PHE A 194 -8.62 32.48 0.61
CA PHE A 194 -10.00 32.53 1.04
C PHE A 194 -10.21 33.72 1.98
N ILE A 195 -11.24 34.51 1.69
CA ILE A 195 -11.75 35.63 2.50
C ILE A 195 -13.23 35.36 2.69
N PRO A 196 -13.74 35.24 3.94
CA PRO A 196 -15.18 35.09 4.17
C PRO A 196 -16.00 36.24 3.58
N ALA A 197 -17.20 35.97 3.12
CA ALA A 197 -18.07 36.96 2.48
C ALA A 197 -18.41 38.14 3.42
N ASP A 198 -18.47 37.90 4.72
CA ASP A 198 -18.68 38.93 5.76
C ASP A 198 -17.40 39.74 6.08
N LYS A 199 -16.26 39.36 5.45
CA LYS A 199 -14.93 39.99 5.60
C LYS A 199 -14.40 40.03 7.03
N LYS A 200 -14.87 39.11 7.89
CA LYS A 200 -14.35 38.92 9.23
C LYS A 200 -13.20 37.95 9.28
N SER A 201 -12.55 37.84 10.44
CA SER A 201 -11.41 36.97 10.64
C SER A 201 -11.75 35.48 10.48
N CYS A 202 -10.89 34.74 9.77
CA CYS A 202 -10.90 33.29 9.70
C CYS A 202 -9.49 32.74 9.82
N ILE A 203 -9.35 31.62 10.55
CA ILE A 203 -8.08 30.94 10.78
C ILE A 203 -8.22 29.41 10.60
N ASP A 204 -7.12 28.69 10.73
CA ASP A 204 -7.05 27.23 10.82
C ASP A 204 -7.80 26.54 9.66
N GLY A 205 -7.42 26.88 8.43
CA GLY A 205 -8.01 26.25 7.25
C GLY A 205 -7.50 24.82 7.08
N ASP A 206 -8.40 23.86 6.87
CA ASP A 206 -8.12 22.48 6.48
C ASP A 206 -8.84 22.14 5.18
N ILE A 207 -8.11 21.75 4.12
CA ILE A 207 -8.70 21.50 2.80
C ILE A 207 -8.66 20.01 2.47
N VAL A 208 -9.83 19.44 2.23
CA VAL A 208 -10.03 18.06 1.79
C VAL A 208 -10.54 18.03 0.35
N TYR A 209 -9.96 17.18 -0.49
CA TYR A 209 -10.45 16.94 -1.84
C TYR A 209 -11.29 15.66 -1.90
N LYS A 210 -12.55 15.80 -2.34
CA LYS A 210 -13.47 14.67 -2.55
C LYS A 210 -14.28 14.88 -3.83
N ASP A 211 -14.29 13.88 -4.72
CA ASP A 211 -15.16 13.82 -5.91
C ASP A 211 -15.14 15.08 -6.80
N GLY A 212 -13.94 15.63 -7.01
CA GLY A 212 -13.76 16.82 -7.87
C GLY A 212 -14.04 18.15 -7.17
N VAL A 213 -14.23 18.16 -5.85
CA VAL A 213 -14.53 19.33 -5.04
C VAL A 213 -13.53 19.46 -3.91
N TYR A 214 -13.01 20.65 -3.69
CA TYR A 214 -12.23 21.01 -2.51
C TYR A 214 -13.17 21.52 -1.43
N HIS A 215 -13.08 20.99 -0.22
CA HIS A 215 -13.82 21.37 0.97
C HIS A 215 -12.85 22.03 1.95
N LEU A 216 -12.99 23.32 2.17
CA LEU A 216 -12.22 24.06 3.18
C LEU A 216 -13.02 24.11 4.47
N PHE A 217 -12.51 23.53 5.54
CA PHE A 217 -12.96 23.76 6.91
C PHE A 217 -12.14 24.90 7.50
N TYR A 218 -12.77 25.88 8.12
CA TYR A 218 -12.07 27.04 8.69
C TYR A 218 -12.76 27.51 9.95
N LYS A 219 -11.97 28.03 10.89
CA LYS A 219 -12.50 28.65 12.11
C LYS A 219 -12.86 30.10 11.88
N THR A 220 -14.05 30.53 12.36
CA THR A 220 -14.40 31.93 12.50
C THR A 220 -13.73 32.49 13.76
N GLU A 221 -12.85 33.49 13.62
CA GLU A 221 -12.06 34.04 14.74
C GLU A 221 -12.65 35.32 15.27
N GLY A 222 -12.87 35.38 16.62
CA GLY A 222 -13.44 36.53 17.30
C GLY A 222 -14.95 36.76 17.08
N HIS A 223 -15.62 35.87 16.34
CA HIS A 223 -17.06 35.88 16.13
C HIS A 223 -17.57 34.46 15.85
N GLY A 224 -18.48 33.99 16.68
CA GLY A 224 -18.99 32.62 16.58
C GLY A 224 -18.02 31.55 17.04
N ASN A 225 -16.69 31.68 16.83
CA ASN A 225 -15.62 30.76 17.27
C ASN A 225 -15.91 29.30 17.00
N GLY A 226 -16.30 28.99 15.77
CA GLY A 226 -16.66 27.64 15.34
C GLY A 226 -16.16 27.31 13.95
N ILE A 227 -16.30 26.05 13.56
CA ILE A 227 -15.88 25.53 12.25
C ILE A 227 -16.99 25.72 11.21
N LYS A 228 -16.68 26.40 10.12
CA LYS A 228 -17.50 26.52 8.91
C LYS A 228 -16.84 25.83 7.73
N THR A 229 -17.59 25.67 6.63
CA THR A 229 -17.06 25.15 5.38
C THR A 229 -17.28 26.07 4.21
N ALA A 230 -16.34 26.04 3.27
CA ALA A 230 -16.50 26.60 1.93
C ALA A 230 -16.02 25.58 0.89
N THR A 231 -16.64 25.56 -0.28
CA THR A 231 -16.33 24.59 -1.34
C THR A 231 -15.95 25.29 -2.63
N THR A 232 -15.03 24.69 -3.39
CA THR A 232 -14.65 25.12 -4.75
C THR A 232 -14.23 23.93 -5.61
N ARG A 233 -14.21 24.12 -6.93
CA ARG A 233 -13.64 23.16 -7.88
C ARG A 233 -12.22 23.52 -8.30
N SER A 234 -11.78 24.76 -8.05
CA SER A 234 -10.43 25.25 -8.36
C SER A 234 -9.95 26.09 -7.19
N LEU A 235 -8.81 25.72 -6.60
CA LEU A 235 -8.28 26.35 -5.38
C LEU A 235 -8.03 27.86 -5.54
N THR A 236 -7.56 28.28 -6.71
CA THR A 236 -7.13 29.66 -6.95
C THR A 236 -8.10 30.49 -7.79
N SER A 237 -9.29 29.98 -8.09
CA SER A 237 -10.31 30.71 -8.85
C SER A 237 -10.90 31.93 -8.10
N GLY A 238 -10.80 31.92 -6.77
CA GLY A 238 -11.48 32.90 -5.91
C GLY A 238 -12.99 32.63 -5.74
N GLU A 239 -13.50 31.56 -6.34
CA GLU A 239 -14.91 31.19 -6.30
C GLU A 239 -15.15 30.11 -5.22
N TRP A 240 -15.28 30.56 -3.97
CA TRP A 240 -15.62 29.71 -2.83
C TRP A 240 -17.10 29.87 -2.47
N LYS A 241 -17.82 28.77 -2.37
CA LYS A 241 -19.20 28.72 -1.91
C LYS A 241 -19.24 28.40 -0.41
N GLU A 242 -19.56 29.35 0.42
CA GLU A 242 -19.65 29.16 1.87
C GLU A 242 -20.93 28.44 2.29
N SER A 243 -20.82 27.58 3.31
CA SER A 243 -21.97 27.05 4.04
C SER A 243 -22.39 28.08 5.11
N PRO A 244 -23.70 28.33 5.28
CA PRO A 244 -24.18 29.21 6.35
C PRO A 244 -23.99 28.56 7.73
N ASP A 245 -23.95 27.23 7.81
CA ASP A 245 -24.03 26.49 9.06
C ASP A 245 -22.64 26.16 9.61
N TYR A 246 -22.54 26.20 10.95
CA TYR A 246 -21.39 25.64 11.66
C TYR A 246 -21.41 24.10 11.62
N LYS A 247 -20.23 23.49 11.51
CA LYS A 247 -20.09 22.04 11.38
C LYS A 247 -19.76 21.32 12.70
N GLN A 248 -19.19 22.03 13.68
CA GLN A 248 -18.97 21.44 15.00
C GLN A 248 -20.30 21.02 15.66
N GLN A 249 -20.24 19.95 16.41
CA GLN A 249 -21.39 19.36 17.10
C GLN A 249 -21.41 19.70 18.60
N THR A 250 -20.81 20.83 18.96
CA THR A 250 -20.80 21.40 20.34
C THR A 250 -21.14 22.86 20.30
N LYS A 251 -21.60 23.40 21.46
CA LYS A 251 -21.81 24.83 21.68
C LYS A 251 -20.56 25.57 22.16
N GLU A 252 -19.53 24.82 22.50
CA GLU A 252 -18.25 25.37 22.94
C GLU A 252 -17.50 26.02 21.77
N ALA A 253 -16.59 26.94 22.09
CA ALA A 253 -15.66 27.46 21.11
C ALA A 253 -14.64 26.38 20.72
N VAL A 254 -14.40 26.25 19.41
CA VAL A 254 -13.52 25.23 18.83
C VAL A 254 -12.55 25.82 17.82
N GLU A 255 -11.43 25.16 17.58
CA GLU A 255 -10.42 25.54 16.60
C GLU A 255 -9.71 24.31 16.02
N GLY A 256 -8.80 24.50 15.06
CA GLY A 256 -7.89 23.46 14.61
C GLY A 256 -8.61 22.28 13.96
N ALA A 257 -9.44 22.51 12.97
CA ALA A 257 -10.06 21.45 12.19
C ALA A 257 -9.00 20.58 11.51
N GLY A 258 -9.11 19.27 11.64
CA GLY A 258 -8.31 18.28 10.93
C GLY A 258 -9.20 17.16 10.42
N THR A 259 -9.12 16.87 9.13
CA THR A 259 -9.98 15.88 8.48
C THR A 259 -9.15 14.75 7.89
N PHE A 260 -9.51 13.50 8.18
CA PHE A 260 -8.86 12.34 7.56
C PHE A 260 -9.88 11.27 7.15
N LYS A 261 -9.53 10.50 6.13
CA LYS A 261 -10.35 9.40 5.62
C LYS A 261 -10.03 8.11 6.34
N LEU A 262 -11.04 7.29 6.66
CA LEU A 262 -10.84 5.95 7.20
C LEU A 262 -10.40 4.99 6.09
N ILE A 263 -9.35 4.20 6.37
CA ILE A 263 -8.78 3.21 5.45
C ILE A 263 -9.85 2.19 5.07
N GLY A 264 -10.01 1.95 3.76
CA GLY A 264 -10.98 0.98 3.23
C GLY A 264 -12.44 1.38 3.37
N GLN A 265 -12.77 2.62 3.75
CA GLN A 265 -14.13 3.09 3.95
C GLN A 265 -14.39 4.42 3.24
N ASP A 266 -15.61 4.65 2.77
CA ASP A 266 -16.05 5.97 2.30
C ASP A 266 -16.57 6.81 3.48
N LYS A 267 -15.69 6.99 4.47
CA LYS A 267 -15.96 7.74 5.70
C LYS A 267 -14.79 8.63 6.04
N TYR A 268 -15.12 9.81 6.56
CA TYR A 268 -14.16 10.79 7.05
C TYR A 268 -14.41 11.09 8.51
N ILE A 269 -13.33 11.32 9.23
CA ILE A 269 -13.36 11.87 10.58
C ILE A 269 -12.99 13.35 10.49
N LEU A 270 -13.83 14.22 11.03
CA LEU A 270 -13.50 15.61 11.31
C LEU A 270 -13.26 15.72 12.81
N MET A 271 -12.06 16.09 13.19
CA MET A 271 -11.65 16.36 14.57
C MET A 271 -11.34 17.86 14.74
N TYR A 272 -11.57 18.38 15.92
CA TYR A 272 -11.26 19.77 16.27
C TYR A 272 -11.04 19.93 17.77
N ASP A 273 -10.23 20.93 18.13
CA ASP A 273 -9.84 21.25 19.49
C ASP A 273 -10.93 22.07 20.19
N VAL A 274 -11.50 21.53 21.27
CA VAL A 274 -12.33 22.28 22.22
C VAL A 274 -11.39 22.95 23.22
N TYR A 275 -10.63 23.93 22.74
CA TYR A 275 -9.44 24.48 23.37
C TYR A 275 -9.64 25.01 24.78
N ILE A 276 -10.84 25.52 25.11
CA ILE A 276 -11.17 26.00 26.46
C ILE A 276 -11.22 24.84 27.47
N LYS A 277 -11.53 23.64 27.02
CA LYS A 277 -11.66 22.43 27.84
C LYS A 277 -10.42 21.52 27.79
N GLY A 278 -9.45 21.81 26.94
CA GLY A 278 -8.30 20.95 26.70
C GLY A 278 -8.72 19.55 26.21
N ALA A 279 -9.73 19.49 25.34
CA ALA A 279 -10.30 18.25 24.83
C ALA A 279 -10.52 18.34 23.32
N TYR A 280 -10.55 17.19 22.66
CA TYR A 280 -10.97 17.08 21.26
C TYR A 280 -12.41 16.61 21.16
N GLN A 281 -13.10 17.04 20.11
CA GLN A 281 -14.32 16.39 19.66
C GLN A 281 -14.07 15.72 18.31
N PHE A 282 -14.64 14.54 18.14
CA PHE A 282 -14.55 13.74 16.93
C PHE A 282 -15.93 13.52 16.33
N THR A 283 -16.02 13.72 15.01
CA THR A 283 -17.25 13.49 14.26
C THR A 283 -16.97 12.65 13.03
N GLU A 284 -17.94 11.84 12.63
CA GLU A 284 -17.90 10.98 11.43
C GLU A 284 -18.84 11.53 10.35
N THR A 285 -18.42 11.47 9.09
CA THR A 285 -19.21 11.87 7.93
C THR A 285 -18.87 11.02 6.70
N SER A 286 -19.81 10.87 5.76
CA SER A 286 -19.56 10.30 4.42
C SER A 286 -19.65 11.35 3.31
N ASP A 287 -20.22 12.52 3.58
CA ASP A 287 -20.49 13.57 2.59
C ASP A 287 -19.77 14.90 2.84
N LEU A 288 -19.03 15.04 3.95
CA LEU A 288 -18.35 16.25 4.41
C LEU A 288 -19.32 17.43 4.70
N GLU A 289 -20.61 17.14 4.87
CA GLU A 289 -21.65 18.12 5.20
C GLU A 289 -22.40 17.79 6.48
N HIS A 290 -22.75 16.51 6.69
CA HIS A 290 -23.51 16.03 7.83
C HIS A 290 -22.59 15.22 8.75
N PHE A 291 -22.50 15.65 10.01
CA PHE A 291 -21.55 15.11 10.98
C PHE A 291 -22.27 14.47 12.17
N LYS A 292 -21.79 13.30 12.58
CA LYS A 292 -22.26 12.57 13.76
C LYS A 292 -21.14 12.48 14.78
N VAL A 293 -21.40 12.87 16.03
CA VAL A 293 -20.44 12.76 17.15
C VAL A 293 -20.09 11.29 17.41
N ILE A 294 -18.80 11.03 17.55
CA ILE A 294 -18.23 9.71 17.85
C ILE A 294 -17.22 9.74 19.00
N ASP A 295 -17.23 10.75 19.85
CA ASP A 295 -16.30 10.89 20.99
C ASP A 295 -16.20 9.65 21.83
N HIS A 296 -17.31 8.91 22.01
CA HIS A 296 -17.36 7.66 22.77
C HIS A 296 -16.61 6.49 22.13
N ALA A 297 -16.30 6.57 20.84
CA ALA A 297 -15.57 5.55 20.08
C ALA A 297 -14.06 5.86 20.00
N VAL A 298 -13.65 7.08 20.36
CA VAL A 298 -12.26 7.53 20.24
C VAL A 298 -11.58 7.47 21.61
N SER A 299 -10.38 6.93 21.63
CA SER A 299 -9.54 6.92 22.83
C SER A 299 -8.15 7.51 22.54
N MET A 300 -7.71 8.41 23.42
CA MET A 300 -6.36 8.96 23.46
C MET A 300 -6.09 9.55 24.85
N ASP A 301 -4.90 9.36 25.36
CA ASP A 301 -4.51 9.73 26.73
C ASP A 301 -3.43 10.82 26.81
N PHE A 302 -3.14 11.47 25.68
CA PHE A 302 -2.00 12.38 25.55
C PHE A 302 -2.38 13.85 25.31
N HIS A 303 -3.66 14.22 25.40
CA HIS A 303 -4.19 15.59 25.28
C HIS A 303 -3.60 16.41 24.11
N PRO A 304 -3.83 15.97 22.86
CA PRO A 304 -3.30 16.67 21.70
C PRO A 304 -3.98 18.03 21.51
N ARG A 305 -3.26 18.96 20.87
CA ARG A 305 -3.78 20.19 20.30
C ARG A 305 -3.65 20.10 18.78
N HIS A 306 -4.31 20.98 18.06
CA HIS A 306 -4.35 21.12 16.61
C HIS A 306 -3.27 20.33 15.85
N GLY A 307 -3.68 19.37 15.02
CA GLY A 307 -2.77 18.49 14.30
C GLY A 307 -3.46 17.73 13.18
N THR A 308 -2.73 16.83 12.53
CA THR A 308 -3.18 16.16 11.30
C THR A 308 -2.93 14.66 11.37
N VAL A 309 -3.85 13.88 10.80
CA VAL A 309 -3.76 12.42 10.70
C VAL A 309 -3.58 12.03 9.24
N ILE A 310 -2.59 11.16 8.97
CA ILE A 310 -2.41 10.53 7.66
C ILE A 310 -2.38 9.00 7.79
N PRO A 311 -2.82 8.27 6.76
CA PRO A 311 -2.65 6.82 6.72
C PRO A 311 -1.17 6.45 6.51
N ILE A 312 -0.72 5.35 7.12
CA ILE A 312 0.66 4.85 7.01
C ILE A 312 0.70 3.37 6.65
N THR A 313 1.73 2.99 5.91
CA THR A 313 2.03 1.61 5.55
C THR A 313 2.68 0.86 6.73
N ARG A 314 2.74 -0.48 6.63
CA ARG A 314 3.42 -1.33 7.61
C ARG A 314 4.89 -0.94 7.80
N ALA A 315 5.62 -0.72 6.70
CA ALA A 315 7.02 -0.35 6.74
C ALA A 315 7.26 1.00 7.44
N GLU A 316 6.35 1.96 7.24
CA GLU A 316 6.38 3.26 7.90
C GLU A 316 6.07 3.14 9.40
N LEU A 317 5.01 2.41 9.75
CA LEU A 317 4.67 2.11 11.14
C LEU A 317 5.84 1.44 11.87
N LYS A 318 6.45 0.43 11.24
CA LYS A 318 7.62 -0.24 11.79
C LYS A 318 8.79 0.74 12.03
N ARG A 319 9.14 1.58 11.05
CA ARG A 319 10.24 2.55 11.20
C ARG A 319 10.03 3.53 12.35
N ILE A 320 8.84 4.12 12.46
CA ILE A 320 8.54 5.08 13.52
C ILE A 320 8.48 4.41 14.91
N THR A 321 7.95 3.19 15.00
CA THR A 321 7.92 2.42 16.26
C THR A 321 9.30 1.90 16.66
N ASP A 322 10.14 1.50 15.72
CA ASP A 322 11.56 1.14 15.99
C ASP A 322 12.34 2.33 16.54
N LYS A 323 12.06 3.54 16.04
CA LYS A 323 12.75 4.78 16.46
C LYS A 323 12.32 5.28 17.82
N TRP A 324 11.00 5.33 18.08
CA TRP A 324 10.43 6.00 19.25
C TRP A 324 9.77 5.05 20.27
N GLY A 325 9.87 3.74 20.03
CA GLY A 325 9.24 2.71 20.84
C GLY A 325 7.82 2.38 20.37
N LYS A 326 7.49 1.11 20.46
CA LYS A 326 6.12 0.63 20.19
C LYS A 326 5.32 0.72 21.49
N PRO A 327 4.18 1.44 21.52
CA PRO A 327 3.27 1.42 22.66
C PRO A 327 2.79 0.00 22.97
N GLU A 328 2.71 -0.38 24.26
CA GLU A 328 2.25 -1.72 24.66
C GLU A 328 0.81 -1.97 24.17
N GLU A 329 -0.02 -0.95 24.26
CA GLU A 329 -1.44 -0.98 23.88
C GLU A 329 -1.67 -1.23 22.40
N LEU A 330 -0.68 -0.94 21.55
CA LEU A 330 -0.72 -1.24 20.12
C LEU A 330 -0.75 -2.75 19.84
N GLY A 331 -0.36 -3.57 20.83
CA GLY A 331 -0.31 -5.02 20.71
C GLY A 331 0.76 -5.52 19.72
N GLU A 332 0.61 -6.75 19.27
CA GLU A 332 1.45 -7.27 18.19
C GLU A 332 1.00 -6.68 16.85
N LEU A 333 1.96 -6.16 16.08
CA LEU A 333 1.65 -5.71 14.72
C LEU A 333 1.23 -6.92 13.89
N PRO A 334 0.15 -6.82 13.09
CA PRO A 334 -0.27 -7.91 12.25
C PRO A 334 0.89 -8.41 11.39
N GLN A 335 1.09 -9.73 11.31
CA GLN A 335 2.14 -10.30 10.46
C GLN A 335 1.69 -10.35 9.00
N ASN A 336 0.39 -10.54 8.78
CA ASN A 336 -0.25 -10.67 7.47
C ASN A 336 -1.28 -9.56 7.20
N PRO A 337 -1.46 -9.16 5.91
CA PRO A 337 -0.75 -9.62 4.72
C PRO A 337 0.70 -9.11 4.67
N VAL A 338 1.61 -9.87 4.02
CA VAL A 338 3.03 -9.50 3.92
C VAL A 338 3.34 -8.56 2.75
N LEU A 339 2.51 -8.57 1.72
CA LEU A 339 2.66 -7.69 0.55
C LEU A 339 1.62 -6.58 0.59
N PRO A 340 1.98 -5.38 0.11
CA PRO A 340 1.03 -4.31 -0.11
C PRO A 340 0.12 -4.65 -1.30
N GLY A 341 -1.13 -4.24 -1.25
CA GLY A 341 -2.08 -4.38 -2.34
C GLY A 341 -2.75 -5.74 -2.45
N PHE A 342 -3.47 -5.95 -3.57
CA PHE A 342 -4.14 -7.21 -3.86
C PHE A 342 -3.26 -8.08 -4.74
N HIS A 343 -2.86 -9.20 -4.19
CA HIS A 343 -2.02 -10.20 -4.83
C HIS A 343 -2.56 -11.58 -4.48
N ALA A 344 -2.54 -12.48 -5.45
CA ALA A 344 -3.06 -13.83 -5.28
C ALA A 344 -2.10 -14.88 -5.82
N ASP A 345 -2.40 -16.14 -5.53
CA ASP A 345 -1.72 -17.28 -6.12
C ASP A 345 -0.18 -17.17 -5.97
N PRO A 346 0.33 -16.97 -4.74
CA PRO A 346 1.72 -16.62 -4.53
C PRO A 346 2.65 -17.80 -4.73
N GLU A 347 3.70 -17.57 -5.49
CA GLU A 347 4.86 -18.45 -5.61
C GLU A 347 6.05 -17.84 -4.88
N ILE A 348 6.77 -18.65 -4.09
CA ILE A 348 7.94 -18.20 -3.34
C ILE A 348 9.21 -18.93 -3.77
N LEU A 349 10.26 -18.17 -4.04
CA LEU A 349 11.61 -18.64 -4.36
C LEU A 349 12.62 -18.12 -3.33
N TYR A 350 13.54 -18.96 -2.88
CA TYR A 350 14.82 -18.51 -2.33
C TYR A 350 15.89 -18.62 -3.40
N SER A 351 16.43 -17.49 -3.83
CA SER A 351 17.49 -17.45 -4.83
C SER A 351 18.87 -17.61 -4.18
N LYS A 352 19.57 -18.68 -4.52
CA LYS A 352 20.97 -18.93 -4.09
C LYS A 352 21.94 -17.90 -4.68
N LYS A 353 21.60 -17.32 -5.84
CA LYS A 353 22.41 -16.28 -6.48
C LYS A 353 22.44 -14.98 -5.67
N THR A 354 21.32 -14.58 -5.10
CA THR A 354 21.15 -13.26 -4.45
C THR A 354 21.06 -13.32 -2.94
N ASP A 355 20.94 -14.54 -2.36
CA ASP A 355 20.70 -14.77 -0.93
C ASP A 355 19.45 -14.04 -0.40
N LYS A 356 18.37 -14.05 -1.22
CA LYS A 356 17.09 -13.42 -0.91
C LYS A 356 15.91 -14.32 -1.27
N TYR A 357 14.79 -14.05 -0.62
CA TYR A 357 13.48 -14.60 -0.98
C TYR A 357 12.80 -13.69 -2.00
N TYR A 358 12.01 -14.29 -2.88
CA TYR A 358 11.19 -13.58 -3.87
C TYR A 358 9.78 -14.14 -3.86
N ILE A 359 8.78 -13.27 -3.90
CA ILE A 359 7.38 -13.64 -4.15
C ILE A 359 6.98 -13.10 -5.51
N TYR A 360 6.34 -13.99 -6.27
CA TYR A 360 5.68 -13.71 -7.53
C TYR A 360 4.20 -14.02 -7.36
N SER A 361 3.33 -13.26 -7.98
CA SER A 361 1.89 -13.44 -7.74
C SER A 361 1.04 -12.98 -8.92
N THR A 362 -0.18 -13.50 -8.98
CA THR A 362 -1.24 -12.89 -9.76
C THR A 362 -1.48 -11.48 -9.25
N THR A 363 -1.47 -10.47 -10.14
CA THR A 363 -1.93 -9.12 -9.78
C THR A 363 -3.44 -9.11 -9.70
N ASP A 364 -3.98 -8.78 -8.53
CA ASP A 364 -5.40 -8.86 -8.22
C ASP A 364 -6.06 -7.48 -8.11
N GLY A 365 -7.35 -7.40 -7.81
CA GLY A 365 -8.11 -6.15 -7.75
C GLY A 365 -8.61 -5.66 -9.12
N GLN A 366 -8.49 -6.47 -10.20
CA GLN A 366 -8.93 -6.15 -11.54
C GLN A 366 -10.30 -6.75 -11.83
N PRO A 367 -11.23 -6.02 -12.48
CA PRO A 367 -12.55 -6.55 -12.86
C PRO A 367 -12.43 -7.77 -13.76
N GLY A 368 -13.31 -8.76 -13.54
CA GLY A 368 -13.44 -9.94 -14.43
C GLY A 368 -12.20 -10.84 -14.42
N TRP A 369 -11.42 -10.88 -13.35
CA TRP A 369 -10.17 -11.65 -13.25
C TRP A 369 -9.11 -11.21 -14.29
N GLY A 370 -9.09 -9.93 -14.62
CA GLY A 370 -8.45 -9.39 -15.81
C GLY A 370 -6.99 -8.99 -15.72
N GLY A 371 -6.20 -9.45 -14.75
CA GLY A 371 -4.75 -9.18 -14.65
C GLY A 371 -4.00 -9.59 -15.93
N TRP A 372 -2.99 -8.79 -16.35
CA TRP A 372 -2.23 -9.06 -17.58
C TRP A 372 -0.71 -8.98 -17.39
N TYR A 373 -0.22 -8.72 -16.18
CA TYR A 373 1.21 -8.65 -15.87
C TYR A 373 1.52 -9.27 -14.53
N PHE A 374 2.78 -9.66 -14.37
CA PHE A 374 3.34 -10.17 -13.13
C PHE A 374 4.33 -9.19 -12.52
N THR A 375 4.38 -9.18 -11.21
CA THR A 375 5.32 -8.39 -10.40
C THR A 375 6.15 -9.28 -9.52
N ALA A 376 7.30 -8.79 -9.06
CA ALA A 376 8.12 -9.46 -8.07
C ALA A 376 8.31 -8.58 -6.83
N PHE A 377 8.41 -9.25 -5.69
CA PHE A 377 8.82 -8.66 -4.41
C PHE A 377 10.01 -9.44 -3.87
N SER A 378 10.98 -8.76 -3.26
CA SER A 378 12.13 -9.43 -2.62
C SER A 378 12.19 -9.16 -1.12
N SER A 379 12.73 -10.12 -0.36
CA SER A 379 12.94 -9.99 1.08
C SER A 379 14.22 -10.69 1.51
N PRO A 380 15.01 -10.14 2.44
CA PRO A 380 16.13 -10.84 3.03
C PRO A 380 15.71 -11.81 4.14
N ASP A 381 14.49 -11.72 4.69
CA ASP A 381 14.11 -12.33 5.97
C ASP A 381 12.66 -12.86 6.07
N LEU A 382 11.89 -12.84 4.97
CA LEU A 382 10.45 -13.17 4.89
C LEU A 382 9.53 -12.17 5.61
N LYS A 383 10.02 -11.03 6.05
CA LYS A 383 9.28 -10.01 6.81
C LYS A 383 9.22 -8.68 6.08
N ASP A 384 10.38 -8.18 5.68
CA ASP A 384 10.50 -6.87 5.03
C ASP A 384 10.57 -7.06 3.51
N TRP A 385 9.47 -6.71 2.80
CA TRP A 385 9.33 -6.92 1.36
C TRP A 385 9.55 -5.62 0.58
N THR A 386 10.32 -5.72 -0.48
CA THR A 386 10.60 -4.62 -1.42
C THR A 386 9.96 -4.94 -2.77
N TYR A 387 9.18 -4.00 -3.31
CA TYR A 387 8.64 -4.10 -4.66
C TYR A 387 9.75 -3.93 -5.71
N GLU A 388 9.92 -4.92 -6.57
CA GLU A 388 10.97 -4.98 -7.61
C GLU A 388 10.48 -4.53 -9.00
N GLY A 389 9.17 -4.35 -9.17
CA GLY A 389 8.56 -3.91 -10.42
C GLY A 389 7.85 -5.00 -11.22
N VAL A 390 7.40 -4.63 -12.42
CA VAL A 390 6.79 -5.55 -13.38
C VAL A 390 7.88 -6.37 -14.05
N ILE A 391 7.73 -7.69 -14.04
CA ILE A 391 8.73 -8.65 -14.58
C ILE A 391 8.32 -9.25 -15.91
N LEU A 392 7.01 -9.36 -16.18
CA LEU A 392 6.46 -9.86 -17.43
C LEU A 392 5.08 -9.26 -17.69
N ASP A 393 4.86 -8.72 -18.89
CA ASP A 393 3.58 -8.17 -19.32
C ASP A 393 3.07 -8.95 -20.55
N LEU A 394 1.92 -9.65 -20.42
CA LEU A 394 1.33 -10.48 -21.48
C LEU A 394 0.83 -9.66 -22.68
N ARG A 395 0.61 -8.36 -22.51
CA ARG A 395 0.22 -7.45 -23.59
C ARG A 395 1.41 -6.84 -24.34
N SER A 396 2.63 -7.13 -23.88
CA SER A 396 3.83 -6.70 -24.56
C SER A 396 4.10 -7.55 -25.80
N PRO A 397 4.78 -7.01 -26.83
CA PRO A 397 5.16 -7.79 -28.01
C PRO A 397 6.07 -9.01 -27.70
N GLN A 398 6.61 -9.09 -26.49
CA GLN A 398 7.45 -10.20 -26.04
C GLN A 398 6.65 -11.48 -25.79
N VAL A 399 5.32 -11.38 -25.55
CA VAL A 399 4.42 -12.53 -25.36
C VAL A 399 3.43 -12.59 -26.53
N PRO A 400 3.78 -13.25 -27.65
CA PRO A 400 2.99 -13.18 -28.87
C PRO A 400 1.71 -14.01 -28.85
N TRP A 401 1.53 -14.92 -27.87
CA TRP A 401 0.44 -15.89 -27.84
C TRP A 401 -0.66 -15.57 -26.83
N ALA A 402 -0.40 -14.73 -25.80
CA ALA A 402 -1.37 -14.40 -24.75
C ALA A 402 -1.50 -12.89 -24.55
N ASN A 403 -2.63 -12.44 -24.00
CA ASN A 403 -2.93 -11.01 -23.80
C ASN A 403 -3.61 -10.66 -22.49
N GLY A 404 -3.83 -11.64 -21.61
CA GLY A 404 -4.51 -11.43 -20.34
C GLY A 404 -4.57 -12.68 -19.49
N ASN A 405 -5.23 -12.57 -18.33
CA ASN A 405 -5.28 -13.62 -17.31
C ASN A 405 -3.88 -14.13 -16.93
N ALA A 406 -2.99 -13.18 -16.61
CA ALA A 406 -1.68 -13.46 -16.05
C ALA A 406 -1.85 -14.03 -14.64
N TRP A 407 -2.01 -15.37 -14.55
CA TRP A 407 -2.40 -16.06 -13.32
C TRP A 407 -1.39 -17.08 -12.86
N ALA A 408 -1.38 -17.28 -11.52
CA ALA A 408 -0.76 -18.40 -10.82
C ALA A 408 0.63 -18.76 -11.38
N PRO A 409 1.63 -17.91 -11.11
CA PRO A 409 2.99 -18.15 -11.59
C PRO A 409 3.68 -19.25 -10.77
N ALA A 410 4.68 -19.92 -11.38
CA ALA A 410 5.68 -20.73 -10.71
C ALA A 410 7.07 -20.33 -11.19
N ILE A 411 8.09 -20.56 -10.39
CA ILE A 411 9.47 -20.23 -10.77
C ILE A 411 10.47 -21.27 -10.26
N GLU A 412 11.49 -21.54 -11.07
CA GLU A 412 12.60 -22.41 -10.70
C GLU A 412 13.94 -21.72 -11.01
N GLU A 413 14.85 -21.72 -10.03
CA GLU A 413 16.25 -21.30 -10.22
C GLU A 413 17.13 -22.51 -10.52
N LYS A 414 17.86 -22.48 -11.62
CA LYS A 414 18.75 -23.57 -12.02
C LYS A 414 20.14 -23.05 -12.40
N LEU A 415 21.18 -23.78 -11.93
CA LEU A 415 22.56 -23.53 -12.33
C LEU A 415 22.86 -24.32 -13.59
N ILE A 416 23.07 -23.63 -14.71
CA ILE A 416 23.39 -24.23 -16.03
C ILE A 416 24.73 -23.65 -16.51
N ASP A 417 25.70 -24.51 -16.78
CA ASP A 417 27.04 -24.11 -17.24
C ASP A 417 27.68 -22.99 -16.38
N GLY A 418 27.51 -23.10 -15.06
CA GLY A 418 28.05 -22.14 -14.09
C GLY A 418 27.29 -20.80 -14.00
N LYS A 419 26.16 -20.67 -14.69
CA LYS A 419 25.30 -19.46 -14.64
C LYS A 419 23.93 -19.81 -14.11
N TYR A 420 23.42 -18.95 -13.23
CA TYR A 420 22.04 -19.08 -12.78
C TYR A 420 21.09 -18.63 -13.87
N LYS A 421 20.04 -19.42 -14.10
CA LYS A 421 18.89 -19.14 -14.95
C LYS A 421 17.62 -19.27 -14.13
N TYR A 422 16.61 -18.47 -14.47
CA TYR A 422 15.30 -18.44 -13.84
C TYR A 422 14.25 -18.76 -14.88
N PHE A 423 13.46 -19.79 -14.61
CA PHE A 423 12.39 -20.27 -15.48
C PHE A 423 11.06 -19.91 -14.82
N PHE A 424 10.36 -18.97 -15.41
CA PHE A 424 9.10 -18.42 -14.92
C PHE A 424 7.94 -18.98 -15.74
N TYR A 425 7.10 -19.80 -15.11
CA TYR A 425 5.95 -20.43 -15.73
C TYR A 425 4.70 -19.67 -15.31
N TYR A 426 3.70 -19.62 -16.19
CA TYR A 426 2.49 -18.84 -15.92
C TYR A 426 1.31 -19.29 -16.76
N SER A 427 0.09 -19.05 -16.25
CA SER A 427 -1.14 -19.22 -17.01
C SER A 427 -1.46 -17.96 -17.78
N GLY A 428 -1.92 -18.10 -19.00
CA GLY A 428 -2.30 -16.99 -19.86
C GLY A 428 -3.53 -17.28 -20.71
N ASN A 429 -4.24 -16.21 -21.11
CA ASN A 429 -5.36 -16.29 -22.04
C ASN A 429 -4.83 -16.13 -23.47
N PRO A 430 -4.94 -17.16 -24.33
CA PRO A 430 -4.54 -17.04 -25.73
C PRO A 430 -5.28 -15.93 -26.46
N ASN A 431 -4.65 -15.37 -27.51
CA ASN A 431 -5.19 -14.27 -28.29
C ASN A 431 -6.53 -14.59 -28.99
N ASP A 432 -6.81 -15.89 -29.21
CA ASP A 432 -8.07 -16.36 -29.81
C ASP A 432 -9.18 -16.62 -28.78
N ASN A 433 -8.93 -16.29 -27.49
CA ASN A 433 -9.83 -16.57 -26.37
C ASN A 433 -10.20 -18.04 -26.20
N SER A 434 -9.38 -18.95 -26.63
CA SER A 434 -9.53 -20.37 -26.39
C SER A 434 -9.31 -20.74 -24.91
N ARG A 435 -9.21 -22.01 -24.57
CA ARG A 435 -8.91 -22.44 -23.20
C ARG A 435 -7.55 -21.90 -22.75
N LYS A 436 -7.43 -21.58 -21.45
CA LYS A 436 -6.17 -21.15 -20.84
C LYS A 436 -5.05 -22.13 -21.15
N GLN A 437 -3.85 -21.58 -21.27
CA GLN A 437 -2.64 -22.33 -21.60
C GLN A 437 -1.50 -21.87 -20.68
N ILE A 438 -0.46 -22.70 -20.56
CA ILE A 438 0.68 -22.42 -19.72
C ILE A 438 1.88 -22.10 -20.61
N GLY A 439 2.49 -20.93 -20.36
CA GLY A 439 3.75 -20.49 -20.97
C GLY A 439 4.94 -20.58 -20.04
N VAL A 440 6.11 -20.34 -20.60
CA VAL A 440 7.36 -20.21 -19.86
C VAL A 440 8.20 -19.06 -20.40
N ALA A 441 8.78 -18.27 -19.52
CA ALA A 441 9.73 -17.22 -19.83
C ALA A 441 11.03 -17.42 -19.05
N VAL A 442 12.17 -16.98 -19.59
CA VAL A 442 13.50 -17.24 -19.04
C VAL A 442 14.25 -15.94 -18.80
N ALA A 443 14.98 -15.86 -17.68
CA ALA A 443 15.81 -14.71 -17.33
C ALA A 443 17.15 -15.14 -16.70
N ASP A 444 18.08 -14.17 -16.62
CA ASP A 444 19.36 -14.33 -15.91
C ASP A 444 19.30 -13.74 -14.48
N SER A 445 18.15 -13.18 -14.08
CA SER A 445 17.92 -12.56 -12.78
C SER A 445 16.53 -12.94 -12.26
N PRO A 446 16.33 -13.06 -10.94
CA PRO A 446 15.02 -13.38 -10.37
C PRO A 446 13.97 -12.28 -10.61
N VAL A 447 14.39 -11.07 -10.95
CA VAL A 447 13.51 -9.94 -11.29
C VAL A 447 13.49 -9.62 -12.78
N GLY A 448 13.99 -10.53 -13.60
CA GLY A 448 13.99 -10.38 -15.05
C GLY A 448 15.15 -9.50 -15.60
N PRO A 449 14.98 -8.93 -16.82
CA PRO A 449 13.82 -9.09 -17.69
C PRO A 449 13.61 -10.52 -18.17
N PHE A 450 12.38 -11.01 -18.06
CA PHE A 450 12.00 -12.34 -18.54
C PHE A 450 11.66 -12.28 -20.03
N LYS A 451 12.18 -13.26 -20.78
CA LYS A 451 11.91 -13.45 -22.21
C LYS A 451 11.02 -14.68 -22.39
N ASP A 452 9.80 -14.47 -22.85
CA ASP A 452 8.87 -15.55 -23.19
C ASP A 452 9.42 -16.43 -24.35
N MET A 453 9.11 -17.71 -24.31
CA MET A 453 9.56 -18.68 -25.34
C MET A 453 8.75 -18.62 -26.64
N GLY A 454 7.78 -17.69 -26.75
CA GLY A 454 7.03 -17.40 -27.96
C GLY A 454 5.81 -18.29 -28.20
N GLN A 455 5.62 -19.33 -27.40
CA GLN A 455 4.50 -20.26 -27.47
C GLN A 455 4.26 -20.95 -26.14
N PRO A 456 3.03 -21.40 -25.84
CA PRO A 456 2.75 -22.16 -24.63
C PRO A 456 3.38 -23.55 -24.68
N ILE A 457 3.72 -24.08 -23.51
CA ILE A 457 4.25 -25.44 -23.35
C ILE A 457 3.18 -26.48 -22.99
N ILE A 458 2.05 -26.03 -22.42
CA ILE A 458 0.86 -26.85 -22.15
C ILE A 458 -0.35 -26.19 -22.83
N THR A 459 -0.97 -26.91 -23.76
CA THR A 459 -2.12 -26.43 -24.56
C THR A 459 -3.40 -27.20 -24.29
N ASP A 460 -3.29 -28.47 -23.90
CA ASP A 460 -4.41 -29.41 -23.83
C ASP A 460 -4.53 -30.07 -22.46
N SER A 461 -5.77 -30.43 -22.11
CA SER A 461 -6.07 -31.19 -20.90
C SER A 461 -5.89 -32.69 -21.12
N PRO A 462 -5.00 -33.37 -20.38
CA PRO A 462 -4.87 -34.79 -20.43
C PRO A 462 -6.09 -35.53 -19.85
N ALA A 463 -6.94 -34.83 -19.10
CA ALA A 463 -8.19 -35.36 -18.54
C ALA A 463 -9.40 -35.16 -19.47
N GLY A 464 -9.26 -34.43 -20.60
CA GLY A 464 -10.33 -34.12 -21.53
C GLY A 464 -11.32 -33.03 -21.05
N HIS A 465 -11.13 -32.48 -19.86
CA HIS A 465 -11.96 -31.42 -19.27
C HIS A 465 -11.10 -30.47 -18.43
N GLY A 466 -11.72 -29.41 -17.85
CA GLY A 466 -11.04 -28.45 -16.98
C GLY A 466 -10.21 -27.43 -17.76
N GLN A 467 -9.30 -26.74 -17.05
CA GLN A 467 -8.44 -25.70 -17.61
C GLN A 467 -6.97 -26.00 -17.33
N GLN A 468 -6.08 -25.52 -18.23
CA GLN A 468 -4.62 -25.59 -18.09
C GLN A 468 -4.16 -24.31 -17.39
N ILE A 469 -4.27 -24.30 -16.06
CA ILE A 469 -3.84 -23.19 -15.19
C ILE A 469 -3.14 -23.73 -13.95
N ASP A 470 -2.63 -22.83 -13.13
CA ASP A 470 -2.07 -23.10 -11.81
C ASP A 470 -0.87 -24.06 -11.89
N VAL A 471 0.14 -23.59 -12.58
CA VAL A 471 1.36 -24.37 -12.78
C VAL A 471 2.22 -24.37 -11.52
N ASP A 472 2.79 -25.53 -11.20
CA ASP A 472 3.89 -25.70 -10.25
C ASP A 472 5.05 -26.42 -10.90
N VAL A 473 6.27 -26.07 -10.54
CA VAL A 473 7.49 -26.72 -11.04
C VAL A 473 8.42 -27.08 -9.88
N PHE A 474 8.80 -28.34 -9.84
CA PHE A 474 9.59 -28.92 -8.78
C PHE A 474 10.79 -29.72 -9.34
N THR A 475 12.00 -29.37 -8.93
CA THR A 475 13.18 -30.19 -9.22
C THR A 475 13.41 -31.17 -8.08
N ASP A 476 13.30 -32.47 -8.37
CA ASP A 476 13.51 -33.53 -7.39
C ASP A 476 14.96 -33.50 -6.84
N PRO A 477 15.15 -33.22 -5.55
CA PRO A 477 16.49 -33.14 -4.97
C PRO A 477 17.24 -34.51 -4.95
N MET A 478 16.53 -35.62 -5.17
CA MET A 478 17.13 -36.95 -5.16
C MET A 478 17.71 -37.33 -6.52
N THR A 479 17.04 -36.94 -7.61
CA THR A 479 17.40 -37.32 -8.96
C THR A 479 17.88 -36.18 -9.84
N GLY A 480 17.55 -34.92 -9.44
CA GLY A 480 17.77 -33.73 -10.26
C GLY A 480 16.79 -33.60 -11.43
N THR A 481 15.79 -34.49 -11.52
CA THR A 481 14.77 -34.44 -12.58
C THR A 481 13.76 -33.36 -12.29
N PRO A 482 13.48 -32.42 -13.23
CA PRO A 482 12.44 -31.43 -13.07
C PRO A 482 11.08 -32.00 -13.47
N TYR A 483 10.05 -31.62 -12.68
CA TYR A 483 8.65 -31.98 -12.89
C TYR A 483 7.81 -30.74 -13.00
N ILE A 484 6.70 -30.83 -13.75
CA ILE A 484 5.69 -29.80 -13.90
C ILE A 484 4.32 -30.36 -13.51
N TYR A 485 3.54 -29.59 -12.75
CA TYR A 485 2.17 -29.93 -12.33
C TYR A 485 1.22 -28.79 -12.71
N TRP A 486 -0.04 -29.13 -13.02
CA TRP A 486 -1.05 -28.13 -13.40
C TRP A 486 -2.47 -28.69 -13.36
N GLY A 487 -3.44 -27.81 -13.49
CA GLY A 487 -4.82 -28.15 -13.79
C GLY A 487 -5.86 -27.59 -12.84
N ASN A 488 -7.00 -27.19 -13.42
CA ASN A 488 -8.23 -26.85 -12.71
C ASN A 488 -9.31 -27.86 -13.05
N GLY A 489 -9.92 -28.46 -12.03
CA GLY A 489 -10.87 -29.58 -12.16
C GLY A 489 -10.19 -30.95 -12.34
N TYR A 490 -8.88 -30.98 -12.47
CA TYR A 490 -8.00 -32.16 -12.47
C TYR A 490 -6.59 -31.76 -12.07
N MET A 491 -5.82 -32.68 -11.52
CA MET A 491 -4.38 -32.51 -11.34
C MET A 491 -3.66 -33.35 -12.39
N ALA A 492 -2.74 -32.76 -13.13
CA ALA A 492 -1.81 -33.47 -14.00
C ALA A 492 -0.37 -33.23 -13.56
N GLY A 493 0.54 -34.11 -13.92
CA GLY A 493 1.97 -33.99 -13.74
C GLY A 493 2.76 -34.68 -14.84
N ALA A 494 3.97 -34.18 -15.11
CA ALA A 494 4.89 -34.74 -16.11
C ALA A 494 6.34 -34.39 -15.77
N GLU A 495 7.29 -35.06 -16.40
CA GLU A 495 8.69 -34.64 -16.41
C GLU A 495 8.89 -33.49 -17.42
N LEU A 496 9.68 -32.50 -17.03
CA LEU A 496 10.29 -31.56 -17.98
C LEU A 496 11.58 -32.16 -18.57
N ASN A 497 11.89 -31.72 -19.76
CA ASN A 497 13.23 -31.96 -20.30
C ASN A 497 14.27 -31.11 -19.54
N SER A 498 15.55 -31.45 -19.69
CA SER A 498 16.64 -30.69 -19.02
C SER A 498 16.73 -29.22 -19.43
N ASP A 499 16.12 -28.86 -20.56
CA ASP A 499 16.01 -27.48 -21.05
C ASP A 499 15.04 -26.60 -20.23
N MET A 500 14.20 -27.20 -19.38
CA MET A 500 13.19 -26.53 -18.54
C MET A 500 12.07 -25.83 -19.31
N VAL A 501 12.04 -25.91 -20.64
CA VAL A 501 11.07 -25.23 -21.50
C VAL A 501 10.25 -26.15 -22.37
N SER A 502 10.41 -27.46 -22.17
CA SER A 502 9.64 -28.47 -22.89
C SER A 502 9.28 -29.65 -21.99
N VAL A 503 8.12 -30.27 -22.26
CA VAL A 503 7.55 -31.39 -21.47
C VAL A 503 7.84 -32.70 -22.16
N LYS A 504 8.22 -33.71 -21.40
CA LYS A 504 8.27 -35.13 -21.88
C LYS A 504 6.85 -35.66 -21.93
N LYS A 505 6.20 -35.54 -23.10
CA LYS A 505 4.77 -35.85 -23.31
C LYS A 505 4.37 -37.25 -22.90
N GLU A 506 5.25 -38.25 -23.07
CA GLU A 506 5.05 -39.64 -22.71
C GLU A 506 4.94 -39.86 -21.18
N THR A 507 5.37 -38.90 -20.38
CA THR A 507 5.33 -38.99 -18.92
C THR A 507 4.07 -38.34 -18.31
N ILE A 508 3.24 -37.68 -19.12
CA ILE A 508 2.04 -37.01 -18.64
C ILE A 508 1.09 -37.99 -17.96
N LYS A 509 0.72 -37.71 -16.74
CA LYS A 509 -0.24 -38.49 -15.94
C LYS A 509 -1.29 -37.58 -15.30
N VAL A 510 -2.51 -38.09 -15.19
CA VAL A 510 -3.56 -37.51 -14.35
C VAL A 510 -3.39 -38.04 -12.93
N LEU A 511 -3.14 -37.12 -11.99
CA LEU A 511 -2.79 -37.46 -10.60
C LEU A 511 -3.93 -37.12 -9.62
N THR A 512 -5.06 -36.61 -10.10
CA THR A 512 -6.19 -36.15 -9.26
C THR A 512 -6.53 -37.16 -8.17
N PRO A 513 -6.45 -36.80 -6.88
CA PRO A 513 -6.79 -37.69 -5.77
C PRO A 513 -8.25 -38.14 -5.86
N LYS A 514 -8.52 -39.41 -5.56
CA LYS A 514 -9.83 -40.07 -5.69
C LYS A 514 -10.20 -40.84 -4.43
N GLY A 515 -11.49 -41.04 -4.20
CA GLY A 515 -12.05 -41.91 -3.17
C GLY A 515 -12.52 -41.18 -1.91
N GLY A 516 -13.24 -41.89 -1.04
CA GLY A 516 -13.73 -41.40 0.24
C GLY A 516 -14.68 -40.20 0.18
N SER A 517 -14.85 -39.48 1.30
CA SER A 517 -15.57 -38.22 1.37
C SER A 517 -14.72 -37.10 0.75
N LEU A 518 -15.21 -36.45 -0.29
CA LEU A 518 -14.48 -35.39 -1.01
C LEU A 518 -14.58 -34.01 -0.32
N LYS A 519 -15.39 -33.86 0.72
CA LYS A 519 -15.67 -32.56 1.35
C LYS A 519 -14.41 -31.79 1.77
N ASP A 520 -13.42 -32.50 2.30
CA ASP A 520 -12.23 -31.88 2.90
C ASP A 520 -11.01 -31.87 1.96
N TYR A 521 -11.06 -32.61 0.84
CA TYR A 521 -9.92 -32.75 -0.05
C TYR A 521 -10.24 -32.86 -1.56
N ALA A 522 -11.46 -32.56 -1.96
CA ALA A 522 -11.80 -32.60 -3.39
C ALA A 522 -10.91 -31.61 -4.15
N TYR A 523 -10.05 -32.17 -5.02
CA TYR A 523 -9.17 -31.34 -5.82
C TYR A 523 -9.95 -30.35 -6.68
N ARG A 524 -9.67 -29.08 -6.52
CA ARG A 524 -10.17 -28.02 -7.38
C ARG A 524 -9.10 -27.51 -8.32
N GLU A 525 -7.96 -27.04 -7.77
CA GLU A 525 -6.89 -26.36 -8.51
C GLU A 525 -5.61 -26.23 -7.66
N ALA A 526 -4.61 -25.49 -8.15
CA ALA A 526 -3.39 -25.10 -7.43
C ALA A 526 -2.59 -26.28 -6.90
N PRO A 527 -2.12 -27.20 -7.74
CA PRO A 527 -1.20 -28.26 -7.30
C PRO A 527 0.12 -27.62 -6.88
N TYR A 528 0.70 -28.10 -5.78
CA TYR A 528 2.03 -27.72 -5.32
C TYR A 528 2.76 -28.94 -4.76
N VAL A 529 4.05 -29.13 -5.12
CA VAL A 529 4.80 -30.32 -4.73
C VAL A 529 6.13 -29.97 -4.09
N PHE A 530 6.42 -30.56 -2.95
CA PHE A 530 7.75 -30.48 -2.34
C PHE A 530 8.19 -31.82 -1.74
N TYR A 531 9.51 -31.96 -1.51
CA TYR A 531 10.10 -33.14 -0.93
C TYR A 531 10.66 -32.86 0.46
N ARG A 532 10.37 -33.78 1.41
CA ARG A 532 10.91 -33.72 2.77
C ARG A 532 11.16 -35.13 3.32
N LYS A 533 12.39 -35.42 3.73
CA LYS A 533 12.79 -36.66 4.45
C LYS A 533 12.27 -37.95 3.81
N GLY A 534 12.38 -38.11 2.50
CA GLY A 534 11.98 -39.35 1.79
C GLY A 534 10.56 -39.37 1.26
N THR A 535 9.78 -38.30 1.48
CA THR A 535 8.37 -38.23 1.12
C THR A 535 8.10 -37.04 0.21
N TYR A 536 7.34 -37.26 -0.87
CA TYR A 536 6.78 -36.20 -1.71
C TYR A 536 5.42 -35.77 -1.15
N TYR A 537 5.28 -34.49 -0.85
CA TYR A 537 4.04 -33.87 -0.39
C TYR A 537 3.38 -33.18 -1.55
N PHE A 538 2.10 -33.48 -1.76
CA PHE A 538 1.24 -32.86 -2.75
C PHE A 538 0.20 -32.03 -2.02
N LEU A 539 0.20 -30.72 -2.24
CA LEU A 539 -0.80 -29.80 -1.74
C LEU A 539 -1.69 -29.34 -2.89
N TRP A 540 -2.92 -29.00 -2.59
CA TRP A 540 -3.87 -28.46 -3.57
C TRP A 540 -4.98 -27.68 -2.89
N SER A 541 -5.68 -26.86 -3.66
CA SER A 541 -6.82 -26.10 -3.19
C SER A 541 -8.14 -26.85 -3.39
N VAL A 542 -9.02 -26.70 -2.43
CA VAL A 542 -10.37 -27.25 -2.34
C VAL A 542 -11.37 -26.10 -2.37
N ASP A 543 -12.51 -26.26 -3.06
CA ASP A 543 -13.54 -25.26 -3.28
C ASP A 543 -13.13 -24.21 -4.33
N ASP A 544 -13.85 -23.09 -4.44
CA ASP A 544 -13.63 -22.02 -5.40
C ASP A 544 -12.86 -20.86 -4.75
N THR A 545 -11.93 -20.24 -5.47
CA THR A 545 -11.10 -19.16 -4.96
C THR A 545 -11.87 -17.92 -4.49
N GLY A 546 -13.12 -17.75 -4.91
CA GLY A 546 -14.04 -16.72 -4.41
C GLY A 546 -14.83 -17.15 -3.17
N SER A 547 -14.65 -18.37 -2.68
CA SER A 547 -15.36 -18.89 -1.52
C SER A 547 -14.60 -18.63 -0.22
N PRO A 548 -15.27 -18.17 0.85
CA PRO A 548 -14.66 -18.12 2.19
C PRO A 548 -14.15 -19.49 2.69
N ASN A 549 -14.67 -20.59 2.12
CA ASN A 549 -14.27 -21.96 2.46
C ASN A 549 -13.09 -22.49 1.63
N TYR A 550 -12.55 -21.69 0.71
CA TYR A 550 -11.36 -22.06 -0.05
C TYR A 550 -10.22 -22.39 0.91
N HIS A 551 -9.64 -23.60 0.80
CA HIS A 551 -8.66 -24.09 1.76
C HIS A 551 -7.65 -25.05 1.08
N VAL A 552 -6.53 -25.32 1.76
CA VAL A 552 -5.48 -26.24 1.30
C VAL A 552 -5.68 -27.61 1.90
N ALA A 553 -5.67 -28.63 1.06
CA ALA A 553 -5.56 -30.02 1.45
C ALA A 553 -4.27 -30.65 0.94
N TYR A 554 -3.89 -31.83 1.50
CA TYR A 554 -2.67 -32.53 1.08
C TYR A 554 -2.78 -34.04 1.09
N GLY A 555 -1.84 -34.63 0.38
CA GLY A 555 -1.53 -36.05 0.40
C GLY A 555 -0.04 -36.27 0.20
N THR A 556 0.38 -37.52 0.28
CA THR A 556 1.79 -37.91 0.12
C THR A 556 1.98 -39.01 -0.92
N SER A 557 3.19 -39.13 -1.43
CA SER A 557 3.58 -40.21 -2.35
C SER A 557 5.05 -40.57 -2.16
N ASP A 558 5.41 -41.78 -2.56
CA ASP A 558 6.81 -42.22 -2.67
C ASP A 558 7.44 -41.87 -4.03
N SER A 559 6.66 -41.23 -4.91
CA SER A 559 7.08 -40.83 -6.26
C SER A 559 6.55 -39.46 -6.63
N PRO A 560 7.34 -38.63 -7.37
CA PRO A 560 6.89 -37.31 -7.83
C PRO A 560 5.72 -37.37 -8.82
N LEU A 561 5.44 -38.50 -9.45
CA LEU A 561 4.30 -38.71 -10.34
C LEU A 561 3.26 -39.68 -9.76
N GLY A 562 3.08 -39.63 -8.42
CA GLY A 562 2.08 -40.40 -7.70
C GLY A 562 2.27 -41.93 -7.70
N PRO A 563 1.28 -42.68 -7.24
CA PRO A 563 -0.05 -42.26 -6.85
C PRO A 563 -0.05 -41.48 -5.53
N ILE A 564 -0.98 -40.52 -5.42
CA ILE A 564 -1.15 -39.66 -4.23
C ILE A 564 -2.03 -40.39 -3.21
N LYS A 565 -1.53 -40.56 -2.01
CA LYS A 565 -2.26 -41.05 -0.84
C LYS A 565 -2.73 -39.83 -0.02
N VAL A 566 -4.03 -39.55 -0.06
CA VAL A 566 -4.62 -38.48 0.74
C VAL A 566 -4.36 -38.71 2.22
N ALA A 567 -3.96 -37.68 2.95
CA ALA A 567 -3.72 -37.75 4.38
C ALA A 567 -5.01 -38.06 5.15
N LYS A 568 -4.89 -38.68 6.34
CA LYS A 568 -6.04 -38.98 7.19
C LYS A 568 -6.74 -37.70 7.65
N ASP A 569 -5.94 -36.69 8.00
CA ASP A 569 -6.38 -35.33 8.34
C ASP A 569 -5.81 -34.40 7.25
N PRO A 570 -6.51 -34.24 6.12
CA PRO A 570 -5.91 -33.63 4.92
C PRO A 570 -5.85 -32.10 4.95
N ILE A 571 -6.56 -31.45 5.86
CA ILE A 571 -6.68 -29.97 5.86
C ILE A 571 -5.42 -29.32 6.42
N VAL A 572 -4.72 -28.55 5.58
CA VAL A 572 -3.53 -27.77 5.93
C VAL A 572 -3.91 -26.37 6.42
N THR A 573 -4.72 -25.66 5.65
CA THR A 573 -5.28 -24.35 6.03
C THR A 573 -6.79 -24.43 6.00
N ILE A 574 -7.46 -23.59 6.76
CA ILE A 574 -8.92 -23.42 6.73
C ILE A 574 -9.27 -22.05 7.30
N GLN A 575 -10.37 -21.44 6.87
CA GLN A 575 -10.83 -20.14 7.39
C GLN A 575 -10.87 -20.11 8.93
N ASP A 576 -10.56 -18.93 9.48
CA ASP A 576 -10.70 -18.63 10.92
C ASP A 576 -11.53 -17.34 11.07
N PRO A 577 -12.88 -17.45 11.11
CA PRO A 577 -13.75 -16.28 11.21
C PRO A 577 -13.53 -15.46 12.50
N ALA A 578 -13.03 -16.06 13.58
CA ALA A 578 -12.72 -15.34 14.81
C ALA A 578 -11.53 -14.37 14.63
N LYS A 579 -10.65 -14.66 13.68
CA LYS A 579 -9.56 -13.79 13.26
C LYS A 579 -9.89 -13.01 11.98
N GLU A 580 -11.09 -13.10 11.43
CA GLU A 580 -11.49 -12.52 10.15
C GLU A 580 -10.63 -13.00 8.97
N ILE A 581 -10.23 -14.27 8.98
CA ILE A 581 -9.43 -14.89 7.91
C ILE A 581 -10.34 -15.81 7.09
N TYR A 582 -10.41 -15.59 5.78
CA TYR A 582 -11.32 -16.27 4.87
C TYR A 582 -10.60 -16.71 3.59
N GLY A 583 -10.92 -17.90 3.10
CA GLY A 583 -10.39 -18.43 1.86
C GLY A 583 -8.87 -18.59 1.82
N PRO A 584 -8.20 -19.11 2.89
CA PRO A 584 -6.74 -19.23 2.93
C PRO A 584 -6.27 -20.43 2.11
N ALA A 585 -5.96 -20.23 0.82
CA ALA A 585 -5.50 -21.32 -0.05
C ALA A 585 -4.59 -20.82 -1.18
N HIS A 586 -4.41 -21.66 -2.21
CA HIS A 586 -3.50 -21.48 -3.34
C HIS A 586 -2.09 -21.11 -2.84
N ASN A 587 -1.36 -22.12 -2.45
CA ASN A 587 -0.11 -21.95 -1.70
C ASN A 587 1.14 -22.34 -2.48
N SER A 588 2.25 -21.78 -2.03
CA SER A 588 3.60 -22.31 -2.20
C SER A 588 4.26 -22.57 -0.84
N VAL A 589 5.38 -23.27 -0.82
CA VAL A 589 6.08 -23.68 0.42
C VAL A 589 7.56 -23.38 0.30
N ILE A 590 8.16 -22.82 1.34
CA ILE A 590 9.60 -22.56 1.39
C ILE A 590 10.23 -23.09 2.66
N ARG A 591 11.41 -23.69 2.53
CA ARG A 591 12.27 -24.05 3.65
C ARG A 591 13.34 -22.97 3.84
N LYS A 592 13.51 -22.51 5.05
CA LYS A 592 14.61 -21.58 5.38
C LYS A 592 15.95 -22.31 5.16
N PRO A 593 16.88 -21.74 4.39
CA PRO A 593 18.16 -22.35 4.07
C PRO A 593 18.94 -22.81 5.29
N GLY A 594 19.50 -24.02 5.24
CA GLY A 594 20.30 -24.60 6.32
C GLY A 594 19.52 -25.07 7.56
N THR A 595 18.19 -25.01 7.56
CA THR A 595 17.34 -25.41 8.69
C THR A 595 16.27 -26.41 8.29
N ASP A 596 15.48 -26.94 9.24
CA ASP A 596 14.21 -27.66 8.99
C ASP A 596 12.99 -26.78 9.36
N GLU A 597 13.14 -25.45 9.21
CA GLU A 597 12.05 -24.49 9.35
C GLU A 597 11.36 -24.29 8.02
N TRP A 598 10.03 -24.49 8.01
CA TRP A 598 9.20 -24.40 6.81
C TRP A 598 8.13 -23.33 6.96
N TYR A 599 7.79 -22.71 5.87
CA TYR A 599 6.74 -21.70 5.77
C TYR A 599 5.82 -22.00 4.60
N ILE A 600 4.54 -21.75 4.79
CA ILE A 600 3.53 -21.75 3.73
C ILE A 600 3.21 -20.30 3.37
N VAL A 601 3.24 -20.02 2.07
CA VAL A 601 2.84 -18.73 1.49
C VAL A 601 1.54 -18.98 0.74
N TYR A 602 0.52 -18.22 1.04
CA TYR A 602 -0.83 -18.45 0.52
C TYR A 602 -1.56 -17.11 0.34
N HIS A 603 -2.65 -17.09 -0.38
CA HIS A 603 -3.52 -15.92 -0.34
C HIS A 603 -4.75 -16.14 0.57
N ARG A 604 -5.34 -15.06 1.05
CA ARG A 604 -6.65 -15.01 1.69
C ARG A 604 -7.51 -13.93 1.04
N ILE A 605 -8.83 -14.02 1.18
CA ILE A 605 -9.75 -12.96 0.74
C ILE A 605 -9.65 -11.80 1.73
N ASN A 606 -9.50 -10.56 1.22
CA ASN A 606 -9.58 -9.38 2.06
C ASN A 606 -10.98 -9.27 2.68
N LYS A 607 -11.05 -9.14 4.00
CA LYS A 607 -12.30 -9.16 4.78
C LYS A 607 -13.34 -8.10 4.35
N ASN A 608 -12.88 -6.98 3.79
CA ASN A 608 -13.76 -5.90 3.34
C ASN A 608 -14.49 -6.23 2.01
N TYR A 609 -14.10 -7.33 1.35
CA TYR A 609 -14.62 -7.77 0.04
C TYR A 609 -15.27 -9.16 0.10
N LEU A 610 -15.70 -9.62 1.25
CA LEU A 610 -16.42 -10.90 1.39
C LEU A 610 -17.78 -10.93 0.71
N ASP A 611 -18.35 -9.77 0.42
CA ASP A 611 -19.61 -9.63 -0.29
C ASP A 611 -19.42 -10.03 -1.76
N LYS A 612 -20.31 -10.89 -2.28
CA LYS A 612 -20.30 -11.35 -3.67
C LYS A 612 -20.36 -10.20 -4.68
N ASP A 613 -21.08 -9.13 -4.34
CA ASP A 613 -21.23 -7.96 -5.21
C ASP A 613 -19.95 -7.14 -5.33
N LYS A 614 -19.01 -7.32 -4.39
CA LYS A 614 -17.69 -6.68 -4.40
C LYS A 614 -16.59 -7.52 -5.05
N GLY A 615 -16.91 -8.71 -5.56
CA GLY A 615 -15.95 -9.59 -6.22
C GLY A 615 -14.88 -10.14 -5.27
N PRO A 616 -15.24 -10.97 -4.27
CA PRO A 616 -14.31 -11.45 -3.24
C PRO A 616 -13.11 -12.20 -3.84
N GLY A 617 -13.30 -12.90 -4.95
CA GLY A 617 -12.27 -13.66 -5.60
C GLY A 617 -11.19 -12.85 -6.32
N VAL A 618 -11.36 -11.52 -6.44
CA VAL A 618 -10.38 -10.61 -7.08
C VAL A 618 -9.78 -9.60 -6.09
N HIS A 619 -9.98 -9.80 -4.79
CA HIS A 619 -9.43 -8.94 -3.74
C HIS A 619 -8.74 -9.81 -2.69
N ARG A 620 -7.66 -10.47 -3.11
CA ARG A 620 -6.91 -11.42 -2.29
C ARG A 620 -5.59 -10.82 -1.83
N GLU A 621 -5.10 -11.25 -0.67
CA GLU A 621 -3.91 -10.76 0.02
C GLU A 621 -2.93 -11.90 0.26
N VAL A 622 -1.63 -11.68 0.07
CA VAL A 622 -0.59 -12.69 0.31
C VAL A 622 -0.21 -12.73 1.79
N CYS A 623 -0.19 -13.93 2.32
CA CYS A 623 0.13 -14.23 3.72
C CYS A 623 1.25 -15.27 3.81
N ILE A 624 2.00 -15.25 4.92
CA ILE A 624 3.04 -16.23 5.26
C ILE A 624 2.84 -16.69 6.70
N ASP A 625 2.75 -18.02 6.91
CA ASP A 625 2.71 -18.62 8.23
C ASP A 625 3.66 -19.82 8.32
N ARG A 626 3.95 -20.28 9.54
CA ARG A 626 4.75 -21.47 9.77
C ARG A 626 4.04 -22.74 9.29
N LEU A 627 4.77 -23.61 8.55
CA LEU A 627 4.34 -24.94 8.20
C LEU A 627 5.07 -25.94 9.10
N GLU A 628 4.34 -26.59 9.99
CA GLU A 628 4.91 -27.53 10.94
C GLU A 628 4.51 -28.97 10.64
N PHE A 629 5.35 -29.92 11.10
CA PHE A 629 5.16 -31.33 10.90
C PHE A 629 5.09 -32.06 12.26
N ASN A 630 4.31 -33.13 12.33
CA ASN A 630 4.35 -34.09 13.42
C ASN A 630 5.59 -34.98 13.30
N GLU A 631 5.89 -35.75 14.34
CA GLU A 631 7.02 -36.68 14.37
C GLU A 631 6.92 -37.75 13.27
N ASP A 632 5.72 -38.18 12.91
CA ASP A 632 5.44 -39.15 11.84
C ASP A 632 5.52 -38.53 10.43
N GLY A 633 5.83 -37.23 10.32
CA GLY A 633 5.92 -36.52 9.05
C GLY A 633 4.60 -35.96 8.53
N THR A 634 3.46 -36.18 9.20
CA THR A 634 2.20 -35.56 8.79
C THR A 634 2.25 -34.05 9.03
N ILE A 635 1.58 -33.28 8.14
CA ILE A 635 1.48 -31.82 8.29
C ILE A 635 0.53 -31.47 9.44
N LYS A 636 0.94 -30.58 10.34
CA LYS A 636 0.04 -29.96 11.32
C LYS A 636 -0.80 -28.89 10.61
N ARG A 637 -2.07 -28.80 10.98
CA ARG A 637 -2.90 -27.69 10.52
C ARG A 637 -2.25 -26.37 10.89
N VAL A 638 -2.13 -25.48 9.91
CA VAL A 638 -1.47 -24.18 10.06
C VAL A 638 -2.26 -23.28 11.02
N THR A 639 -1.56 -22.67 11.95
CA THR A 639 -2.11 -21.59 12.79
C THR A 639 -1.98 -20.29 12.01
N LEU A 640 -3.10 -19.87 11.40
CA LEU A 640 -3.15 -18.65 10.60
C LEU A 640 -2.99 -17.39 11.47
N THR A 641 -2.22 -16.41 11.01
CA THR A 641 -2.00 -15.11 11.68
C THR A 641 -2.64 -13.94 10.92
N LYS A 642 -2.93 -12.85 11.67
CA LYS A 642 -3.38 -11.54 11.11
C LYS A 642 -2.20 -10.76 10.61
#